data_222b09cb7be2b168c2997db9453c47bb
#
_entry.id   222b09cb7be2b168c2997db9453c47bb
#
_cell.length_a   1.000
_cell.length_b   1.000
_cell.length_c   1.000
_cell.angle_alpha   90.00
_cell.angle_beta   90.00
_cell.angle_gamma   90.00
#
_symmetry.space_group_name_H-M   'P 1'
#
loop_
_entity.id
_entity.type
_entity.pdbx_description
1 polymer ?
#
loop_
_entity_poly.entity_id
_entity_poly.type
_entity_poly.pdbx_seq_one_letter_code
_entity_poly.pdbx_strand_id
1 'polypeptide(L)'
;MKLNRREFLAASSAALLARPVAAEPQRLQRKDCFFGLHFDLHPTEQDKDLGRDLTDAMVAHLLQSVRPDFVQYDSKGHPGYLGFPSKTGMSAPGIVQDSLAIWRRVTAAHGVALYNHFSGVLDGLAVTRHPEWARMGPDGKPDQRETSLYSAYERALMIPELEEAARNYDLDGSWVDGDCWAVTPDYCEAAQRKFQAETGIATLPRSPADKGWNEFLDMQREQFRQYVARYVDALHRAKPGYQITSNWFYSTFAPERPTLPLDYLSGDLADLAAARQARIEARYLSRCGKPWDLMSWGFERGTQYSNQSAKPAVELEQEAAIVIAQGGAYQIYNVPTRAGWIDDRVVRTASTVAAFCRKRQRWSHRSQSIPEAGVFFSGRTLYRTAKRPFGGWGGAEAPAAGAVDLLLSMGYSVDLIPDWQAAESIAQYPLVVVPDWQAIGPEAAETLAGYAASGGKLLLCGAENALLLSGALNLRLSGPAQQHTYFVADDTGFAQVAGSWIGLGVPPAQVIASAYLTPDTRKNAVPIAARIPHGKGIVVVCSGPLASAYGNGDTPILRSLARLLLQPLHAPAVTFEGDYPELEPELKPELEPELEVVLRKKDGQTLVHLINTAGVPVTGQFRHQGVVARTGPLRLRVRLPHAPASVTLEPQGTVLSGAYKAGEWRGVLPDLHIHAILRIAGAE
;
A
#
# COMPACT_ATOMS: atom_id res chain seq x y z
N MET A 1 12.55 3.28 83.32
CA MET A 1 11.39 3.56 82.50
C MET A 1 11.01 2.31 81.72
N LYS A 2 9.98 1.63 82.16
CA LYS A 2 9.54 0.34 81.55
C LYS A 2 8.59 0.64 80.41
N LEU A 3 9.01 0.43 79.16
CA LEU A 3 8.13 0.53 78.00
C LEU A 3 7.20 -0.68 77.95
N ASN A 4 5.94 -0.38 77.74
CA ASN A 4 4.80 -1.28 77.87
C ASN A 4 4.67 -2.16 76.59
N ARG A 5 4.51 -3.48 76.75
CA ARG A 5 4.44 -4.50 75.71
C ARG A 5 3.36 -4.27 74.62
N ARG A 6 2.41 -3.34 74.84
CA ARG A 6 1.32 -2.96 73.95
C ARG A 6 1.76 -1.98 72.83
N GLU A 7 2.78 -1.15 73.06
CA GLU A 7 3.28 -0.19 72.08
C GLU A 7 4.22 -0.85 71.03
N PHE A 8 4.86 -1.95 71.40
CA PHE A 8 5.72 -2.72 70.49
C PHE A 8 4.93 -3.56 69.47
N LEU A 9 3.68 -3.91 69.74
CA LEU A 9 2.81 -4.67 68.82
C LEU A 9 2.04 -3.75 67.84
N ALA A 10 1.87 -2.46 68.17
CA ALA A 10 1.24 -1.47 67.26
C ALA A 10 2.22 -0.93 66.18
N ALA A 11 3.52 -0.93 66.48
CA ALA A 11 4.53 -0.50 65.50
C ALA A 11 4.92 -1.58 64.49
N SER A 12 4.62 -2.84 64.76
CA SER A 12 4.94 -3.99 63.87
C SER A 12 3.85 -4.32 62.85
N SER A 13 2.64 -3.73 62.96
CA SER A 13 1.51 -4.05 62.08
C SER A 13 1.30 -3.05 60.95
N ALA A 14 2.05 -1.95 60.89
CA ALA A 14 1.96 -0.91 59.86
C ALA A 14 3.05 -1.02 58.75
N ALA A 15 3.93 -2.02 58.83
CA ALA A 15 4.97 -2.25 57.82
C ALA A 15 4.66 -3.42 56.87
N LEU A 16 3.38 -3.80 56.75
CA LEU A 16 2.92 -4.77 55.77
C LEU A 16 2.60 -4.07 54.45
N LEU A 17 3.66 -3.93 53.61
CA LEU A 17 3.58 -4.17 52.16
C LEU A 17 2.61 -3.30 51.35
N ALA A 18 2.89 -2.04 51.20
CA ALA A 18 2.74 -1.46 49.87
C ALA A 18 3.87 -2.03 48.99
N ARG A 19 3.64 -3.19 48.35
CA ARG A 19 4.43 -3.57 47.18
C ARG A 19 4.24 -2.40 46.20
N PRO A 20 5.31 -1.78 45.64
CA PRO A 20 5.11 -0.84 44.55
C PRO A 20 4.38 -1.64 43.48
N VAL A 21 3.18 -1.18 43.12
CA VAL A 21 2.50 -1.65 41.93
C VAL A 21 3.50 -1.28 40.82
N ALA A 22 4.15 -2.29 40.27
CA ALA A 22 5.04 -2.07 39.12
C ALA A 22 4.18 -1.31 38.09
N ALA A 23 4.65 -0.13 37.67
CA ALA A 23 3.96 0.63 36.65
C ALA A 23 3.77 -0.31 35.43
N GLU A 24 2.56 -0.39 34.91
CA GLU A 24 2.31 -1.16 33.69
C GLU A 24 3.29 -0.71 32.61
N PRO A 25 3.89 -1.66 31.85
CA PRO A 25 4.77 -1.31 30.76
C PRO A 25 4.05 -0.37 29.78
N GLN A 26 4.72 0.70 29.37
CA GLN A 26 4.13 1.68 28.46
C GLN A 26 3.87 1.05 27.09
N ARG A 27 2.62 1.08 26.64
CA ARG A 27 2.20 0.64 25.30
C ARG A 27 2.51 1.74 24.28
N LEU A 28 3.02 1.34 23.12
CA LEU A 28 3.33 2.28 22.03
C LEU A 28 2.06 2.79 21.34
N GLN A 29 2.07 4.04 20.91
CA GLN A 29 1.10 4.54 19.95
C GLN A 29 1.40 4.02 18.55
N ARG A 30 0.38 3.88 17.67
CA ARG A 30 0.55 3.33 16.32
C ARG A 30 1.65 4.01 15.51
N LYS A 31 1.80 5.31 15.64
CA LYS A 31 2.88 6.08 15.01
C LYS A 31 4.28 5.61 15.38
N ASP A 32 4.47 4.99 16.56
CA ASP A 32 5.76 4.51 17.06
C ASP A 32 5.96 3.01 16.85
N CYS A 33 4.89 2.30 16.44
CA CYS A 33 4.91 0.87 16.14
C CYS A 33 5.61 0.61 14.79
N PHE A 34 6.29 -0.53 14.72
CA PHE A 34 7.00 -0.96 13.50
C PHE A 34 6.63 -2.36 13.03
N PHE A 35 6.30 -3.27 13.97
CA PHE A 35 5.93 -4.64 13.64
C PHE A 35 4.72 -5.08 14.45
N GLY A 36 3.71 -5.61 13.77
CA GLY A 36 2.47 -6.08 14.38
C GLY A 36 2.02 -7.45 13.92
N LEU A 37 1.03 -7.97 14.64
CA LEU A 37 0.31 -9.19 14.29
C LEU A 37 -1.18 -8.90 14.20
N HIS A 38 -1.85 -9.57 13.27
CA HIS A 38 -3.30 -9.54 13.14
C HIS A 38 -3.84 -10.97 13.24
N PHE A 39 -4.93 -11.14 13.99
CA PHE A 39 -5.67 -12.40 14.13
C PHE A 39 -7.14 -12.15 13.85
N ASP A 40 -7.65 -12.80 12.81
CA ASP A 40 -9.01 -12.62 12.33
C ASP A 40 -9.80 -13.93 12.42
N LEU A 41 -11.02 -13.87 12.92
CA LEU A 41 -11.90 -15.01 13.13
C LEU A 41 -13.23 -14.89 12.38
N HIS A 42 -13.78 -13.69 12.23
CA HIS A 42 -15.13 -13.45 11.74
C HIS A 42 -16.17 -14.37 12.43
N PRO A 43 -16.51 -14.13 13.70
CA PRO A 43 -17.44 -14.97 14.44
C PRO A 43 -18.79 -15.11 13.76
N THR A 44 -19.40 -16.30 13.85
CA THR A 44 -20.66 -16.67 13.21
C THR A 44 -21.61 -17.36 14.18
N GLU A 45 -22.84 -17.57 13.76
CA GLU A 45 -23.82 -18.36 14.52
C GLU A 45 -23.49 -19.87 14.59
N GLN A 46 -22.66 -20.36 13.65
CA GLN A 46 -22.26 -21.77 13.59
C GLN A 46 -21.13 -22.12 14.57
N ASP A 47 -20.45 -21.11 15.12
CA ASP A 47 -19.38 -21.32 16.08
C ASP A 47 -19.92 -21.93 17.37
N LYS A 48 -19.15 -22.90 17.94
CA LYS A 48 -19.57 -23.62 19.15
C LYS A 48 -18.53 -23.66 20.26
N ASP A 49 -17.30 -23.23 19.95
CA ASP A 49 -16.15 -23.39 20.84
C ASP A 49 -15.16 -22.23 20.76
N LEU A 50 -15.67 -21.03 20.45
CA LEU A 50 -14.83 -19.83 20.35
C LEU A 50 -14.06 -19.58 21.64
N GLY A 51 -12.74 -19.51 21.49
CA GLY A 51 -11.81 -19.21 22.57
C GLY A 51 -11.48 -20.39 23.50
N ARG A 52 -12.12 -21.58 23.36
CA ARG A 52 -11.94 -22.71 24.28
C ARG A 52 -10.48 -23.06 24.56
N ASP A 53 -9.62 -23.04 23.57
CA ASP A 53 -8.23 -23.47 23.64
C ASP A 53 -7.24 -22.31 23.83
N LEU A 54 -7.72 -21.07 23.84
CA LEU A 54 -6.88 -19.89 24.05
C LEU A 54 -6.49 -19.77 25.53
N THR A 55 -5.19 -19.65 25.80
CA THR A 55 -4.67 -19.50 27.16
C THR A 55 -3.71 -18.34 27.30
N ASP A 56 -3.59 -17.78 28.50
CA ASP A 56 -2.60 -16.74 28.82
C ASP A 56 -1.18 -17.18 28.46
N ALA A 57 -0.84 -18.44 28.72
CA ALA A 57 0.47 -18.99 28.42
C ALA A 57 0.77 -19.02 26.91
N MET A 58 -0.23 -19.36 26.09
CA MET A 58 -0.10 -19.37 24.63
C MET A 58 0.12 -17.95 24.08
N VAL A 59 -0.69 -16.97 24.53
CA VAL A 59 -0.53 -15.58 24.14
C VAL A 59 0.82 -15.03 24.62
N ALA A 60 1.22 -15.30 25.86
CA ALA A 60 2.51 -14.88 26.40
C ALA A 60 3.69 -15.47 25.61
N HIS A 61 3.60 -16.76 25.24
CA HIS A 61 4.61 -17.41 24.39
C HIS A 61 4.75 -16.73 23.03
N LEU A 62 3.62 -16.42 22.37
CA LEU A 62 3.60 -15.68 21.12
C LEU A 62 4.29 -14.30 21.26
N LEU A 63 3.86 -13.51 22.27
CA LEU A 63 4.39 -12.17 22.48
C LEU A 63 5.89 -12.16 22.81
N GLN A 64 6.36 -13.11 23.61
CA GLN A 64 7.77 -13.26 23.97
C GLN A 64 8.63 -13.69 22.79
N SER A 65 8.10 -14.55 21.92
CA SER A 65 8.80 -15.09 20.75
C SER A 65 8.88 -14.08 19.61
N VAL A 66 7.78 -13.40 19.29
CA VAL A 66 7.67 -12.48 18.15
C VAL A 66 8.08 -11.05 18.53
N ARG A 67 7.77 -10.61 19.74
CA ARG A 67 7.98 -9.24 20.24
C ARG A 67 7.32 -8.17 19.35
N PRO A 68 6.01 -8.30 19.08
CA PRO A 68 5.29 -7.30 18.32
C PRO A 68 5.13 -6.00 19.14
N ASP A 69 4.98 -4.86 18.46
CA ASP A 69 4.63 -3.59 19.12
C ASP A 69 3.13 -3.52 19.40
N PHE A 70 2.33 -4.19 18.56
CA PHE A 70 0.89 -4.26 18.67
C PHE A 70 0.35 -5.60 18.18
N VAL A 71 -0.83 -5.92 18.68
CA VAL A 71 -1.68 -7.00 18.16
C VAL A 71 -3.01 -6.37 17.75
N GLN A 72 -3.56 -6.81 16.64
CA GLN A 72 -4.90 -6.50 16.17
C GLN A 72 -5.71 -7.80 16.20
N TYR A 73 -6.79 -7.82 16.99
CA TYR A 73 -7.58 -9.03 17.22
C TYR A 73 -9.04 -8.83 16.83
N ASP A 74 -9.62 -9.79 16.14
CA ASP A 74 -10.99 -9.70 15.64
C ASP A 74 -12.01 -9.66 16.76
N SER A 75 -12.82 -8.61 16.78
CA SER A 75 -13.94 -8.42 17.69
C SER A 75 -15.28 -8.55 17.00
N LYS A 76 -15.33 -8.25 15.69
CA LYS A 76 -16.53 -8.34 14.86
C LYS A 76 -16.15 -8.47 13.40
N GLY A 77 -16.50 -9.60 12.79
CA GLY A 77 -16.35 -9.80 11.36
C GLY A 77 -17.62 -9.43 10.57
N HIS A 78 -17.57 -9.60 9.25
CA HIS A 78 -18.66 -9.27 8.32
C HIS A 78 -20.00 -10.02 8.56
N PRO A 79 -20.03 -11.22 9.17
CA PRO A 79 -21.29 -11.83 9.56
C PRO A 79 -22.10 -11.01 10.56
N GLY A 80 -21.45 -10.14 11.36
CA GLY A 80 -22.11 -9.22 12.29
C GLY A 80 -22.16 -9.71 13.76
N TYR A 81 -21.67 -10.91 14.07
CA TYR A 81 -21.58 -11.40 15.44
C TYR A 81 -20.31 -10.89 16.13
N LEU A 82 -20.46 -10.51 17.39
CA LEU A 82 -19.34 -10.10 18.23
C LEU A 82 -18.60 -11.32 18.79
N GLY A 83 -17.27 -11.28 18.80
CA GLY A 83 -16.38 -12.31 19.32
C GLY A 83 -16.11 -12.20 20.83
N PHE A 84 -16.86 -11.37 21.55
CA PHE A 84 -16.76 -11.15 22.99
C PHE A 84 -18.15 -11.04 23.62
N PRO A 85 -18.28 -11.27 24.95
CA PRO A 85 -19.53 -11.05 25.66
C PRO A 85 -19.95 -9.58 25.64
N SER A 86 -21.02 -9.25 24.93
CA SER A 86 -21.52 -7.88 24.73
C SER A 86 -22.88 -7.70 25.38
N LYS A 87 -23.15 -6.47 25.82
CA LYS A 87 -24.46 -6.00 26.28
C LYS A 87 -25.16 -5.11 25.25
N THR A 88 -24.41 -4.68 24.24
CA THR A 88 -24.87 -3.75 23.19
C THR A 88 -25.28 -4.48 21.93
N GLY A 89 -24.40 -5.32 21.42
CA GLY A 89 -24.62 -6.10 20.21
C GLY A 89 -24.86 -7.58 20.50
N MET A 90 -24.90 -8.37 19.43
CA MET A 90 -25.09 -9.82 19.56
C MET A 90 -23.76 -10.55 19.55
N SER A 91 -23.42 -11.13 20.69
CA SER A 91 -22.30 -12.07 20.80
C SER A 91 -22.58 -13.35 20.02
N ALA A 92 -21.54 -13.94 19.43
CA ALA A 92 -21.64 -15.27 18.85
C ALA A 92 -22.08 -16.29 19.90
N PRO A 93 -23.04 -17.19 19.59
CA PRO A 93 -23.58 -18.11 20.60
C PRO A 93 -22.58 -19.13 21.12
N GLY A 94 -21.50 -19.39 20.37
CA GLY A 94 -20.48 -20.37 20.70
C GLY A 94 -19.29 -19.84 21.50
N ILE A 95 -19.37 -18.69 22.13
CA ILE A 95 -18.30 -18.16 22.99
C ILE A 95 -18.21 -19.04 24.23
N VAL A 96 -17.08 -19.72 24.40
CA VAL A 96 -16.79 -20.56 25.62
C VAL A 96 -16.06 -19.74 26.66
N GLN A 97 -15.18 -18.86 26.24
CA GLN A 97 -14.51 -17.90 27.11
C GLN A 97 -14.24 -16.58 26.39
N ASP A 98 -14.05 -15.52 27.16
CA ASP A 98 -13.78 -14.19 26.66
C ASP A 98 -12.32 -14.07 26.16
N SER A 99 -12.13 -14.35 24.87
CA SER A 99 -10.81 -14.29 24.24
C SER A 99 -10.23 -12.87 24.25
N LEU A 100 -11.06 -11.84 24.06
CA LEU A 100 -10.61 -10.45 24.05
C LEU A 100 -10.05 -10.02 25.42
N ALA A 101 -10.66 -10.48 26.52
CA ALA A 101 -10.15 -10.26 27.86
C ALA A 101 -8.79 -10.94 28.10
N ILE A 102 -8.59 -12.16 27.56
CA ILE A 102 -7.30 -12.86 27.63
C ILE A 102 -6.24 -12.07 26.86
N TRP A 103 -6.52 -11.70 25.62
CA TRP A 103 -5.60 -10.90 24.83
C TRP A 103 -5.25 -9.59 25.54
N ARG A 104 -6.25 -8.84 26.05
CA ARG A 104 -6.00 -7.57 26.75
C ARG A 104 -5.11 -7.75 27.98
N ARG A 105 -5.42 -8.71 28.82
CA ARG A 105 -4.65 -8.97 30.04
C ARG A 105 -3.18 -9.28 29.74
N VAL A 106 -2.93 -10.18 28.79
CA VAL A 106 -1.57 -10.60 28.46
C VAL A 106 -0.80 -9.53 27.70
N THR A 107 -1.42 -8.84 26.73
CA THR A 107 -0.77 -7.74 25.99
C THR A 107 -0.41 -6.60 26.93
N ALA A 108 -1.27 -6.22 27.89
CA ALA A 108 -0.97 -5.20 28.87
C ALA A 108 0.24 -5.56 29.72
N ALA A 109 0.30 -6.81 30.22
CA ALA A 109 1.41 -7.30 31.02
C ALA A 109 2.75 -7.29 30.27
N HIS A 110 2.73 -7.31 28.93
CA HIS A 110 3.92 -7.29 28.08
C HIS A 110 4.18 -5.92 27.42
N GLY A 111 3.39 -4.88 27.70
CA GLY A 111 3.54 -3.55 27.08
C GLY A 111 3.21 -3.52 25.59
N VAL A 112 2.43 -4.46 25.11
CA VAL A 112 2.01 -4.57 23.72
C VAL A 112 0.65 -3.90 23.56
N ALA A 113 0.50 -3.02 22.57
CA ALA A 113 -0.77 -2.36 22.26
C ALA A 113 -1.77 -3.38 21.66
N LEU A 114 -3.05 -3.25 22.02
CA LEU A 114 -4.13 -4.09 21.51
C LEU A 114 -5.17 -3.26 20.77
N TYR A 115 -5.32 -3.54 19.48
CA TYR A 115 -6.34 -2.99 18.61
C TYR A 115 -7.40 -4.05 18.34
N ASN A 116 -8.64 -3.64 18.12
CA ASN A 116 -9.62 -4.57 17.58
C ASN A 116 -9.77 -4.40 16.05
N HIS A 117 -9.96 -5.52 15.38
CA HIS A 117 -10.55 -5.58 14.05
C HIS A 117 -12.07 -5.51 14.21
N PHE A 118 -12.73 -4.68 13.40
CA PHE A 118 -14.16 -4.45 13.53
C PHE A 118 -14.79 -4.17 12.17
N SER A 119 -15.83 -4.93 11.79
CA SER A 119 -16.51 -4.74 10.51
C SER A 119 -17.33 -3.46 10.48
N GLY A 120 -17.14 -2.65 9.44
CA GLY A 120 -17.81 -1.37 9.20
C GLY A 120 -19.16 -1.52 8.50
N VAL A 121 -19.19 -1.25 7.17
CA VAL A 121 -20.44 -1.27 6.40
C VAL A 121 -20.99 -2.68 6.16
N LEU A 122 -20.16 -3.72 6.32
CA LEU A 122 -20.60 -5.11 6.17
C LEU A 122 -21.09 -5.67 7.51
N ASP A 123 -22.39 -5.95 7.62
CA ASP A 123 -23.00 -6.55 8.80
C ASP A 123 -24.24 -7.38 8.42
N GLY A 124 -24.01 -8.66 8.12
CA GLY A 124 -25.09 -9.55 7.68
C GLY A 124 -26.18 -9.75 8.73
N LEU A 125 -25.82 -9.77 10.01
CA LEU A 125 -26.78 -9.92 11.10
C LEU A 125 -27.65 -8.67 11.27
N ALA A 126 -27.05 -7.47 11.20
CA ALA A 126 -27.79 -6.22 11.32
C ALA A 126 -28.84 -6.07 10.21
N VAL A 127 -28.47 -6.32 8.94
CA VAL A 127 -29.42 -6.21 7.83
C VAL A 127 -30.48 -7.33 7.85
N THR A 128 -30.19 -8.48 8.44
CA THR A 128 -31.18 -9.55 8.64
C THR A 128 -32.22 -9.16 9.69
N ARG A 129 -31.80 -8.52 10.77
CA ARG A 129 -32.67 -8.11 11.87
C ARG A 129 -33.39 -6.80 11.63
N HIS A 130 -32.76 -5.92 10.89
CA HIS A 130 -33.19 -4.58 10.55
C HIS A 130 -33.09 -4.38 9.04
N PRO A 131 -34.01 -4.98 8.24
CA PRO A 131 -33.97 -4.85 6.79
C PRO A 131 -34.01 -3.39 6.29
N GLU A 132 -34.54 -2.49 7.12
CA GLU A 132 -34.53 -1.04 6.85
C GLU A 132 -33.15 -0.39 6.94
N TRP A 133 -32.16 -1.11 7.45
CA TRP A 133 -30.76 -0.67 7.47
C TRP A 133 -29.97 -1.17 6.27
N ALA A 134 -30.52 -2.08 5.49
CA ALA A 134 -29.82 -2.65 4.34
C ALA A 134 -29.65 -1.61 3.22
N ARG A 135 -28.50 -1.64 2.56
CA ARG A 135 -28.28 -0.94 1.30
C ARG A 135 -29.27 -1.46 0.24
N MET A 136 -29.82 -0.57 -0.55
CA MET A 136 -30.73 -0.93 -1.65
C MET A 136 -29.96 -1.07 -2.96
N GLY A 137 -30.15 -2.19 -3.63
CA GLY A 137 -29.63 -2.43 -4.98
C GLY A 137 -30.36 -1.64 -6.06
N PRO A 138 -29.79 -1.56 -7.28
CA PRO A 138 -30.45 -0.90 -8.41
C PRO A 138 -31.76 -1.62 -8.85
N ASP A 139 -31.93 -2.88 -8.47
CA ASP A 139 -33.13 -3.67 -8.70
C ASP A 139 -34.25 -3.46 -7.63
N GLY A 140 -33.96 -2.57 -6.65
CA GLY A 140 -34.90 -2.29 -5.55
C GLY A 140 -34.90 -3.35 -4.45
N LYS A 141 -33.94 -4.27 -4.43
CA LYS A 141 -33.79 -5.27 -3.38
C LYS A 141 -32.79 -4.86 -2.32
N PRO A 142 -33.05 -5.18 -1.04
CA PRO A 142 -32.09 -4.96 0.03
C PRO A 142 -30.91 -5.92 -0.10
N ASP A 143 -29.72 -5.40 0.18
CA ASP A 143 -28.49 -6.20 0.29
C ASP A 143 -28.55 -7.08 1.53
N GLN A 144 -27.95 -8.25 1.45
CA GLN A 144 -27.95 -9.23 2.56
C GLN A 144 -26.78 -9.09 3.52
N ARG A 145 -25.85 -8.17 3.25
CA ARG A 145 -24.61 -8.00 4.02
C ARG A 145 -24.21 -6.55 4.20
N GLU A 146 -24.49 -5.69 3.22
CA GLU A 146 -24.07 -4.30 3.23
C GLU A 146 -25.16 -3.40 3.84
N THR A 147 -24.77 -2.60 4.83
CA THR A 147 -25.65 -1.61 5.46
C THR A 147 -25.65 -0.30 4.67
N SER A 148 -26.77 0.41 4.71
CA SER A 148 -26.91 1.72 4.08
C SER A 148 -26.20 2.80 4.89
N LEU A 149 -25.36 3.59 4.24
CA LEU A 149 -24.73 4.80 4.82
C LEU A 149 -25.75 5.87 5.22
N TYR A 150 -27.01 5.75 4.77
CA TYR A 150 -28.11 6.65 5.07
C TYR A 150 -29.01 6.15 6.20
N SER A 151 -28.78 4.92 6.68
CA SER A 151 -29.59 4.29 7.74
C SER A 151 -29.17 4.73 9.15
N ALA A 152 -29.89 4.23 10.15
CA ALA A 152 -29.56 4.43 11.55
C ALA A 152 -28.45 3.48 12.07
N TYR A 153 -28.06 2.46 11.29
CA TYR A 153 -27.14 1.39 11.70
C TYR A 153 -25.90 1.88 12.44
N GLU A 154 -25.17 2.81 11.84
CA GLU A 154 -23.91 3.31 12.40
C GLU A 154 -24.10 3.88 13.81
N ARG A 155 -25.14 4.72 14.01
CA ARG A 155 -25.38 5.40 15.28
C ARG A 155 -26.09 4.53 16.31
N ALA A 156 -26.96 3.64 15.83
CA ALA A 156 -27.80 2.81 16.69
C ALA A 156 -27.09 1.54 17.18
N LEU A 157 -26.13 1.03 16.41
CA LEU A 157 -25.48 -0.24 16.70
C LEU A 157 -23.95 -0.17 16.63
N MET A 158 -23.35 0.19 15.48
CA MET A 158 -21.92 0.09 15.26
C MET A 158 -21.09 0.93 16.25
N ILE A 159 -21.42 2.22 16.39
CA ILE A 159 -20.70 3.11 17.33
C ILE A 159 -20.83 2.63 18.77
N PRO A 160 -22.04 2.32 19.30
CA PRO A 160 -22.20 1.74 20.63
C PRO A 160 -21.39 0.46 20.88
N GLU A 161 -21.32 -0.45 19.91
CA GLU A 161 -20.52 -1.68 19.99
C GLU A 161 -19.00 -1.39 20.07
N LEU A 162 -18.51 -0.46 19.23
CA LEU A 162 -17.13 0.00 19.25
C LEU A 162 -16.78 0.66 20.59
N GLU A 163 -17.65 1.53 21.11
CA GLU A 163 -17.47 2.19 22.41
C GLU A 163 -17.47 1.16 23.56
N GLU A 164 -18.34 0.14 23.52
CA GLU A 164 -18.35 -0.93 24.51
C GLU A 164 -17.03 -1.66 24.53
N ALA A 165 -16.54 -2.11 23.37
CA ALA A 165 -15.26 -2.80 23.26
C ALA A 165 -14.09 -1.93 23.74
N ALA A 166 -14.04 -0.68 23.29
CA ALA A 166 -12.97 0.25 23.63
C ALA A 166 -12.84 0.50 25.12
N ARG A 167 -13.99 0.65 25.84
CA ARG A 167 -14.02 0.94 27.28
C ARG A 167 -13.86 -0.32 28.14
N ASN A 168 -14.59 -1.40 27.82
CA ASN A 168 -14.62 -2.58 28.67
C ASN A 168 -13.30 -3.34 28.66
N TYR A 169 -12.57 -3.29 27.55
CA TYR A 169 -11.28 -3.98 27.38
C TYR A 169 -10.09 -3.04 27.36
N ASP A 170 -10.26 -1.77 27.65
CA ASP A 170 -9.16 -0.77 27.59
C ASP A 170 -8.33 -0.88 26.31
N LEU A 171 -8.98 -1.06 25.15
CA LEU A 171 -8.30 -1.18 23.86
C LEU A 171 -7.55 0.10 23.51
N ASP A 172 -6.42 -0.03 22.82
CA ASP A 172 -5.60 1.09 22.38
C ASP A 172 -6.13 1.71 21.09
N GLY A 173 -6.92 0.97 20.30
CA GLY A 173 -7.54 1.47 19.09
C GLY A 173 -8.35 0.43 18.32
N SER A 174 -8.80 0.83 17.11
CA SER A 174 -9.55 -0.01 16.17
C SER A 174 -9.04 0.12 14.75
N TRP A 175 -9.16 -0.96 14.02
CA TRP A 175 -9.03 -1.04 12.57
C TRP A 175 -10.39 -1.45 12.00
N VAL A 176 -11.08 -0.51 11.34
CA VAL A 176 -12.43 -0.74 10.81
C VAL A 176 -12.31 -1.32 9.40
N ASP A 177 -12.75 -2.57 9.23
CA ASP A 177 -12.73 -3.29 7.97
C ASP A 177 -14.09 -3.29 7.26
N GLY A 178 -14.11 -3.74 5.99
CA GLY A 178 -15.33 -3.71 5.21
C GLY A 178 -15.84 -2.28 5.02
N ASP A 179 -14.94 -1.34 4.87
CA ASP A 179 -15.22 0.08 4.71
C ASP A 179 -15.14 0.52 3.24
N CYS A 180 -14.27 1.45 2.84
CA CYS A 180 -14.33 2.08 1.51
C CYS A 180 -14.32 1.06 0.36
N TRP A 181 -13.54 -0.01 0.47
CA TRP A 181 -13.47 -1.06 -0.53
C TRP A 181 -14.75 -1.90 -0.66
N ALA A 182 -15.61 -1.90 0.37
CA ALA A 182 -16.87 -2.64 0.38
C ALA A 182 -18.05 -1.80 -0.13
N VAL A 183 -17.98 -0.47 -0.04
CA VAL A 183 -19.09 0.43 -0.38
C VAL A 183 -19.50 0.29 -1.83
N THR A 184 -20.79 0.02 -2.04
CA THR A 184 -21.43 0.01 -3.37
C THR A 184 -22.53 1.07 -3.47
N PRO A 185 -22.97 1.47 -4.68
CA PRO A 185 -23.99 2.49 -4.83
C PRO A 185 -25.31 2.11 -4.13
N ASP A 186 -25.83 3.01 -3.32
CA ASP A 186 -27.09 2.83 -2.56
C ASP A 186 -28.25 3.55 -3.23
N TYR A 187 -29.29 2.81 -3.55
CA TYR A 187 -30.51 3.27 -4.24
C TYR A 187 -31.69 3.48 -3.27
N CYS A 188 -31.44 3.65 -1.97
CA CYS A 188 -32.49 3.89 -0.98
C CYS A 188 -33.18 5.27 -1.21
N GLU A 189 -34.38 5.44 -0.66
CA GLU A 189 -35.12 6.69 -0.80
C GLU A 189 -34.38 7.92 -0.27
N ALA A 190 -33.58 7.77 0.77
CA ALA A 190 -32.80 8.89 1.31
C ALA A 190 -31.71 9.34 0.33
N ALA A 191 -31.03 8.39 -0.35
CA ALA A 191 -30.10 8.67 -1.42
C ALA A 191 -30.79 9.35 -2.61
N GLN A 192 -31.97 8.85 -3.00
CA GLN A 192 -32.80 9.44 -4.07
C GLN A 192 -33.16 10.90 -3.78
N ARG A 193 -33.69 11.19 -2.58
CA ARG A 193 -34.04 12.55 -2.19
C ARG A 193 -32.84 13.50 -2.15
N LYS A 194 -31.71 13.04 -1.61
CA LYS A 194 -30.46 13.80 -1.55
C LYS A 194 -29.95 14.12 -2.96
N PHE A 195 -29.89 13.12 -3.83
CA PHE A 195 -29.41 13.28 -5.21
C PHE A 195 -30.27 14.28 -6.00
N GLN A 196 -31.61 14.15 -5.88
CA GLN A 196 -32.51 15.08 -6.53
C GLN A 196 -32.35 16.52 -6.02
N ALA A 197 -32.15 16.68 -4.71
CA ALA A 197 -31.93 18.01 -4.10
C ALA A 197 -30.62 18.66 -4.58
N GLU A 198 -29.55 17.87 -4.75
CA GLU A 198 -28.22 18.38 -5.13
C GLU A 198 -28.08 18.59 -6.65
N THR A 199 -28.75 17.78 -7.46
CA THR A 199 -28.51 17.78 -8.94
C THR A 199 -29.72 18.23 -9.75
N GLY A 200 -30.92 18.24 -9.18
CA GLY A 200 -32.19 18.45 -9.89
C GLY A 200 -32.61 17.25 -10.75
N ILE A 201 -31.85 16.13 -10.76
CA ILE A 201 -32.18 14.92 -11.54
C ILE A 201 -33.14 14.07 -10.70
N ALA A 202 -34.29 13.74 -11.29
CA ALA A 202 -35.38 13.07 -10.56
C ALA A 202 -35.10 11.59 -10.25
N THR A 203 -34.26 10.92 -11.01
CA THR A 203 -34.00 9.47 -10.88
C THR A 203 -32.53 9.20 -10.72
N LEU A 204 -32.18 8.25 -9.83
CA LEU A 204 -30.78 7.81 -9.65
C LEU A 204 -30.29 7.11 -10.93
N PRO A 205 -29.08 7.44 -11.38
CA PRO A 205 -28.44 6.76 -12.51
C PRO A 205 -28.05 5.32 -12.12
N ARG A 206 -28.12 4.39 -13.07
CA ARG A 206 -27.85 2.96 -12.84
C ARG A 206 -26.57 2.46 -13.53
N SER A 207 -26.01 3.27 -14.41
CA SER A 207 -24.83 2.93 -15.19
C SER A 207 -23.97 4.17 -15.50
N PRO A 208 -22.69 3.98 -15.85
CA PRO A 208 -21.82 5.07 -16.28
C PRO A 208 -22.33 5.88 -17.49
N ALA A 209 -23.24 5.32 -18.29
CA ALA A 209 -23.82 6.00 -19.44
C ALA A 209 -24.98 6.95 -19.06
N ASP A 210 -25.53 6.82 -17.85
CA ASP A 210 -26.64 7.62 -17.41
C ASP A 210 -26.19 9.01 -16.96
N LYS A 211 -27.02 10.00 -17.24
CA LYS A 211 -26.77 11.38 -16.77
C LYS A 211 -26.70 11.43 -15.25
N GLY A 212 -25.65 12.07 -14.74
CA GLY A 212 -25.47 12.24 -13.30
C GLY A 212 -24.75 11.09 -12.60
N TRP A 213 -24.20 10.11 -13.33
CA TRP A 213 -23.48 8.97 -12.74
C TRP A 213 -22.31 9.40 -11.83
N ASN A 214 -21.47 10.31 -12.32
CA ASN A 214 -20.34 10.78 -11.53
C ASN A 214 -20.77 11.57 -10.30
N GLU A 215 -21.77 12.43 -10.42
CA GLU A 215 -22.37 13.20 -9.33
C GLU A 215 -22.98 12.27 -8.27
N PHE A 216 -23.60 11.17 -8.72
CA PHE A 216 -24.13 10.15 -7.82
C PHE A 216 -23.02 9.45 -7.03
N LEU A 217 -21.94 9.03 -7.69
CA LEU A 217 -20.82 8.43 -7.00
C LEU A 217 -20.07 9.43 -6.09
N ASP A 218 -19.95 10.71 -6.50
CA ASP A 218 -19.37 11.76 -5.66
C ASP A 218 -20.21 11.99 -4.39
N MET A 219 -21.55 11.98 -4.49
CA MET A 219 -22.46 12.06 -3.35
C MET A 219 -22.30 10.85 -2.41
N GLN A 220 -22.14 9.64 -2.95
CA GLN A 220 -21.91 8.43 -2.15
C GLN A 220 -20.56 8.49 -1.41
N ARG A 221 -19.50 8.98 -2.07
CA ARG A 221 -18.19 9.20 -1.46
C ARG A 221 -18.26 10.19 -0.30
N GLU A 222 -18.98 11.29 -0.48
CA GLU A 222 -19.16 12.28 0.59
C GLU A 222 -19.96 11.69 1.76
N GLN A 223 -20.98 10.89 1.50
CA GLN A 223 -21.73 10.22 2.56
C GLN A 223 -20.84 9.26 3.36
N PHE A 224 -19.94 8.55 2.68
CA PHE A 224 -18.96 7.68 3.34
C PHE A 224 -17.96 8.49 4.19
N ARG A 225 -17.44 9.62 3.70
CA ARG A 225 -16.56 10.48 4.51
C ARG A 225 -17.26 10.94 5.79
N GLN A 226 -18.52 11.30 5.72
CA GLN A 226 -19.31 11.66 6.88
C GLN A 226 -19.54 10.49 7.84
N TYR A 227 -19.74 9.29 7.31
CA TYR A 227 -19.82 8.05 8.08
C TYR A 227 -18.52 7.82 8.86
N VAL A 228 -17.36 7.84 8.19
CA VAL A 228 -16.06 7.69 8.86
C VAL A 228 -15.82 8.77 9.91
N ALA A 229 -16.09 10.02 9.58
CA ALA A 229 -15.92 11.13 10.52
C ALA A 229 -16.74 10.93 11.80
N ARG A 230 -18.00 10.45 11.70
CA ARG A 230 -18.86 10.26 12.85
C ARG A 230 -18.36 9.20 13.82
N TYR A 231 -17.96 8.01 13.33
CA TYR A 231 -17.46 7.00 14.24
C TYR A 231 -16.09 7.34 14.83
N VAL A 232 -15.21 7.98 14.07
CA VAL A 232 -13.91 8.46 14.56
C VAL A 232 -14.11 9.48 15.68
N ASP A 233 -14.92 10.50 15.45
CA ASP A 233 -15.22 11.53 16.43
C ASP A 233 -15.90 10.96 17.68
N ALA A 234 -16.78 9.98 17.53
CA ALA A 234 -17.44 9.31 18.66
C ALA A 234 -16.40 8.57 19.53
N LEU A 235 -15.53 7.80 18.93
CA LEU A 235 -14.51 7.04 19.66
C LEU A 235 -13.47 7.95 20.34
N HIS A 236 -13.02 9.01 19.67
CA HIS A 236 -12.12 10.00 20.29
C HIS A 236 -12.75 10.71 21.51
N ARG A 237 -14.06 11.00 21.44
CA ARG A 237 -14.80 11.54 22.61
C ARG A 237 -14.99 10.50 23.70
N ALA A 238 -15.30 9.27 23.33
CA ALA A 238 -15.55 8.18 24.27
C ALA A 238 -14.31 7.75 25.05
N LYS A 239 -13.15 7.78 24.39
CA LYS A 239 -11.85 7.40 24.97
C LYS A 239 -10.74 8.29 24.38
N PRO A 240 -10.36 9.38 25.06
CA PRO A 240 -9.25 10.21 24.63
C PRO A 240 -7.95 9.43 24.46
N GLY A 241 -7.28 9.62 23.32
CA GLY A 241 -6.06 8.87 22.96
C GLY A 241 -6.32 7.52 22.28
N TYR A 242 -7.59 7.15 22.05
CA TYR A 242 -7.95 6.00 21.23
C TYR A 242 -7.53 6.22 19.79
N GLN A 243 -6.95 5.22 19.14
CA GLN A 243 -6.40 5.32 17.80
C GLN A 243 -7.22 4.50 16.81
N ILE A 244 -7.73 5.13 15.77
CA ILE A 244 -8.66 4.50 14.84
C ILE A 244 -8.32 4.78 13.38
N THR A 245 -8.53 3.79 12.53
CA THR A 245 -8.41 3.89 11.08
C THR A 245 -9.56 3.19 10.37
N SER A 246 -9.74 3.51 9.09
CA SER A 246 -10.62 2.85 8.13
C SER A 246 -9.76 2.10 7.11
N ASN A 247 -10.00 0.81 6.91
CA ASN A 247 -9.22 -0.02 6.00
C ASN A 247 -9.23 0.54 4.57
N TRP A 248 -8.05 0.69 3.98
CA TRP A 248 -7.81 1.20 2.63
C TRP A 248 -8.26 2.65 2.35
N PHE A 249 -8.76 3.37 3.35
CA PHE A 249 -9.09 4.77 3.15
C PHE A 249 -7.81 5.62 3.07
N TYR A 250 -7.76 6.55 2.11
CA TYR A 250 -6.55 7.31 1.74
C TYR A 250 -5.39 6.46 1.18
N SER A 251 -5.74 5.46 0.40
CA SER A 251 -4.82 4.63 -0.39
C SER A 251 -5.12 4.79 -1.88
N THR A 252 -4.57 3.92 -2.74
CA THR A 252 -4.98 3.90 -4.16
C THR A 252 -6.45 3.52 -4.34
N PHE A 253 -7.10 2.91 -3.34
CA PHE A 253 -8.54 2.59 -3.37
C PHE A 253 -9.41 3.83 -3.19
N ALA A 254 -8.95 4.78 -2.36
CA ALA A 254 -9.59 6.07 -2.11
C ALA A 254 -8.54 7.18 -2.19
N PRO A 255 -8.10 7.55 -3.41
CA PRO A 255 -6.92 8.39 -3.62
C PRO A 255 -7.22 9.86 -3.38
N GLU A 256 -7.43 10.21 -2.13
CA GLU A 256 -7.78 11.54 -1.65
C GLU A 256 -6.73 12.10 -0.68
N ARG A 257 -6.73 13.41 -0.54
CA ARG A 257 -5.94 14.07 0.53
C ARG A 257 -6.49 13.65 1.90
N PRO A 258 -5.64 13.16 2.82
CA PRO A 258 -6.09 12.82 4.17
C PRO A 258 -6.57 14.05 4.95
N THR A 259 -7.89 14.21 5.08
CA THR A 259 -8.54 15.34 5.77
C THR A 259 -9.23 14.93 7.06
N LEU A 260 -9.63 13.65 7.20
CA LEU A 260 -10.27 13.17 8.41
C LEU A 260 -9.25 12.85 9.51
N PRO A 261 -9.68 12.89 10.78
CA PRO A 261 -8.79 12.70 11.93
C PRO A 261 -8.47 11.23 12.21
N LEU A 262 -8.25 10.42 11.16
CA LEU A 262 -7.69 9.08 11.31
C LEU A 262 -6.29 9.17 11.94
N ASP A 263 -5.98 8.28 12.88
CA ASP A 263 -4.70 8.31 13.60
C ASP A 263 -3.57 7.68 12.81
N TYR A 264 -3.90 6.72 11.97
CA TYR A 264 -2.96 6.03 11.08
C TYR A 264 -3.68 5.55 9.82
N LEU A 265 -2.93 5.15 8.80
CA LEU A 265 -3.43 4.53 7.58
C LEU A 265 -2.97 3.08 7.53
N SER A 266 -3.82 2.20 7.03
CA SER A 266 -3.53 0.78 6.98
C SER A 266 -4.32 0.10 5.86
N GLY A 267 -3.78 -1.02 5.39
CA GLY A 267 -4.44 -1.89 4.42
C GLY A 267 -3.84 -3.27 4.44
N ASP A 268 -4.54 -4.24 3.87
CA ASP A 268 -4.15 -5.64 3.85
C ASP A 268 -3.81 -6.09 2.43
N LEU A 269 -2.61 -6.62 2.25
CA LEU A 269 -2.11 -7.14 0.97
C LEU A 269 -2.71 -8.51 0.73
N ALA A 270 -3.60 -8.59 -0.28
CA ALA A 270 -4.27 -9.81 -0.64
C ALA A 270 -3.30 -10.87 -1.19
N ASP A 271 -3.75 -12.10 -1.10
CA ASP A 271 -3.01 -13.32 -1.39
C ASP A 271 -2.35 -13.37 -2.78
N LEU A 272 -3.02 -12.89 -3.81
CA LEU A 272 -2.49 -12.98 -5.18
C LEU A 272 -1.74 -11.70 -5.57
N ALA A 273 -0.43 -11.75 -5.68
CA ALA A 273 0.47 -10.64 -6.02
C ALA A 273 0.67 -9.60 -4.89
N ALA A 274 0.70 -10.04 -3.63
CA ALA A 274 0.88 -9.18 -2.46
C ALA A 274 2.11 -8.26 -2.55
N ALA A 275 3.25 -8.76 -3.05
CA ALA A 275 4.45 -7.95 -3.23
C ALA A 275 4.26 -6.83 -4.28
N ARG A 276 3.56 -7.10 -5.39
CA ARG A 276 3.23 -6.07 -6.40
C ARG A 276 2.29 -5.02 -5.83
N GLN A 277 1.28 -5.44 -5.08
CA GLN A 277 0.38 -4.53 -4.39
C GLN A 277 1.14 -3.70 -3.34
N ALA A 278 2.05 -4.32 -2.57
CA ALA A 278 2.90 -3.62 -1.63
C ALA A 278 3.75 -2.52 -2.31
N ARG A 279 4.26 -2.76 -3.52
CA ARG A 279 5.03 -1.77 -4.29
C ARG A 279 4.25 -0.48 -4.51
N ILE A 280 2.98 -0.58 -4.93
CA ILE A 280 2.19 0.61 -5.23
C ILE A 280 1.62 1.24 -3.96
N GLU A 281 1.07 0.45 -3.04
CA GLU A 281 0.42 0.96 -1.85
C GLU A 281 1.39 1.59 -0.85
N ALA A 282 2.55 0.98 -0.61
CA ALA A 282 3.56 1.56 0.26
C ALA A 282 4.07 2.92 -0.26
N ARG A 283 4.21 3.06 -1.58
CA ARG A 283 4.59 4.33 -2.21
C ARG A 283 3.49 5.39 -2.10
N TYR A 284 2.23 4.97 -2.23
CA TYR A 284 1.10 5.89 -2.04
C TYR A 284 0.99 6.36 -0.59
N LEU A 285 0.91 5.42 0.36
CA LEU A 285 0.75 5.71 1.79
C LEU A 285 1.90 6.56 2.35
N SER A 286 3.14 6.35 1.86
CA SER A 286 4.30 7.16 2.26
C SER A 286 4.15 8.65 1.90
N ARG A 287 3.22 9.02 1.00
CA ARG A 287 2.95 10.40 0.59
C ARG A 287 1.85 11.07 1.42
N CYS A 288 1.08 10.30 2.20
CA CYS A 288 -0.11 10.81 2.89
C CYS A 288 0.19 11.62 4.17
N GLY A 289 1.43 11.67 4.64
CA GLY A 289 1.83 12.48 5.80
C GLY A 289 1.32 11.97 7.15
N LYS A 290 0.71 10.79 7.19
CA LYS A 290 0.24 10.12 8.42
C LYS A 290 1.11 8.89 8.72
N PRO A 291 1.16 8.42 9.98
CA PRO A 291 1.69 7.08 10.28
C PRO A 291 0.95 6.03 9.45
N TRP A 292 1.65 5.02 8.98
CA TRP A 292 1.03 3.99 8.15
C TRP A 292 1.72 2.64 8.30
N ASP A 293 0.97 1.59 8.04
CA ASP A 293 1.44 0.21 7.94
C ASP A 293 0.69 -0.54 6.84
N LEU A 294 1.28 -1.66 6.43
CA LEU A 294 0.62 -2.63 5.55
C LEU A 294 0.72 -4.02 6.15
N MET A 295 -0.35 -4.78 5.96
CA MET A 295 -0.56 -6.11 6.50
C MET A 295 -0.47 -7.16 5.40
N SER A 296 0.51 -8.03 5.45
CA SER A 296 0.52 -9.21 4.57
C SER A 296 -0.30 -10.34 5.17
N TRP A 297 -1.10 -10.99 4.35
CA TRP A 297 -1.69 -12.26 4.75
C TRP A 297 -0.59 -13.32 4.88
N GLY A 298 -0.51 -13.96 6.04
CA GLY A 298 0.44 -15.04 6.31
C GLY A 298 0.12 -16.35 5.59
N PHE A 299 -0.80 -16.31 4.63
CA PHE A 299 -1.29 -17.44 3.86
C PHE A 299 -1.78 -17.00 2.49
N GLU A 300 -1.83 -17.95 1.55
CA GLU A 300 -2.47 -17.80 0.26
C GLU A 300 -3.78 -18.58 0.23
N ARG A 301 -4.79 -18.04 -0.45
CA ARG A 301 -6.04 -18.73 -0.76
C ARG A 301 -6.08 -19.04 -2.25
N GLY A 302 -6.21 -20.32 -2.60
CA GLY A 302 -6.41 -20.71 -3.98
C GLY A 302 -7.69 -20.14 -4.57
N THR A 303 -7.83 -20.22 -5.89
CA THR A 303 -9.08 -19.87 -6.57
C THR A 303 -10.27 -20.54 -5.89
N GLN A 304 -11.33 -19.79 -5.63
CA GLN A 304 -12.54 -20.23 -4.92
C GLN A 304 -12.37 -20.51 -3.42
N TYR A 305 -11.28 -20.03 -2.77
CA TYR A 305 -11.00 -20.24 -1.35
C TYR A 305 -10.89 -21.71 -0.90
N SER A 306 -10.66 -22.62 -1.87
CA SER A 306 -10.66 -24.05 -1.62
C SER A 306 -9.35 -24.58 -1.04
N ASN A 307 -8.24 -23.89 -1.25
CA ASN A 307 -6.90 -24.33 -0.85
C ASN A 307 -6.17 -23.19 -0.14
N GLN A 308 -6.23 -23.16 1.18
CA GLN A 308 -5.41 -22.24 1.98
C GLN A 308 -4.06 -22.88 2.30
N SER A 309 -2.97 -22.14 2.09
CA SER A 309 -1.62 -22.57 2.38
C SER A 309 -0.83 -21.45 3.07
N ALA A 310 -0.09 -21.77 4.13
CA ALA A 310 0.74 -20.82 4.83
C ALA A 310 1.91 -20.36 3.95
N LYS A 311 2.17 -19.05 3.91
CA LYS A 311 3.34 -18.48 3.23
C LYS A 311 4.63 -18.85 3.95
N PRO A 312 5.70 -19.22 3.21
CA PRO A 312 7.04 -19.32 3.78
C PRO A 312 7.54 -17.99 4.34
N ALA A 313 8.37 -18.02 5.38
CA ALA A 313 8.94 -16.81 5.96
C ALA A 313 9.69 -15.95 4.93
N VAL A 314 10.39 -16.57 3.99
CA VAL A 314 11.16 -15.86 2.95
C VAL A 314 10.28 -15.00 2.03
N GLU A 315 9.08 -15.45 1.73
CA GLU A 315 8.08 -14.70 0.95
C GLU A 315 7.58 -13.49 1.74
N LEU A 316 7.20 -13.68 3.00
CA LEU A 316 6.81 -12.58 3.90
C LEU A 316 7.96 -11.60 4.18
N GLU A 317 9.22 -12.06 4.18
CA GLU A 317 10.39 -11.19 4.30
C GLU A 317 10.60 -10.31 3.06
N GLN A 318 10.29 -10.82 1.84
CA GLN A 318 10.31 -9.99 0.62
C GLN A 318 9.20 -8.93 0.64
N GLU A 319 7.96 -9.31 0.99
CA GLU A 319 6.84 -8.36 1.14
C GLU A 319 7.15 -7.31 2.21
N ALA A 320 7.67 -7.73 3.36
CA ALA A 320 8.09 -6.82 4.42
C ALA A 320 9.20 -5.87 3.97
N ALA A 321 10.20 -6.36 3.20
CA ALA A 321 11.28 -5.54 2.69
C ALA A 321 10.78 -4.38 1.83
N ILE A 322 9.81 -4.64 0.94
CA ILE A 322 9.18 -3.63 0.07
C ILE A 322 8.49 -2.56 0.94
N VAL A 323 7.72 -2.97 1.94
CA VAL A 323 6.97 -2.05 2.83
C VAL A 323 7.92 -1.21 3.68
N ILE A 324 8.82 -1.86 4.42
CA ILE A 324 9.69 -1.13 5.36
C ILE A 324 10.72 -0.24 4.66
N ALA A 325 11.13 -0.57 3.43
CA ALA A 325 12.00 0.31 2.64
C ALA A 325 11.33 1.66 2.33
N GLN A 326 10.00 1.73 2.29
CA GLN A 326 9.26 2.97 2.12
C GLN A 326 9.03 3.74 3.45
N GLY A 327 9.55 3.22 4.56
CA GLY A 327 9.50 3.90 5.87
C GLY A 327 8.30 3.54 6.74
N GLY A 328 7.40 2.69 6.29
CA GLY A 328 6.21 2.24 7.00
C GLY A 328 6.48 1.13 8.02
N ALA A 329 5.43 0.77 8.75
CA ALA A 329 5.39 -0.41 9.60
C ALA A 329 4.79 -1.60 8.84
N TYR A 330 5.02 -2.80 9.37
CA TYR A 330 4.58 -4.04 8.74
C TYR A 330 3.87 -4.93 9.75
N GLN A 331 2.84 -5.63 9.32
CA GLN A 331 2.15 -6.63 10.14
C GLN A 331 1.83 -7.89 9.35
N ILE A 332 1.61 -8.99 10.06
CA ILE A 332 1.24 -10.29 9.49
C ILE A 332 -0.14 -10.69 9.97
N TYR A 333 -1.02 -10.99 9.02
CA TYR A 333 -2.35 -11.53 9.28
C TYR A 333 -2.31 -13.05 9.36
N ASN A 334 -2.85 -13.59 10.44
CA ASN A 334 -2.99 -15.01 10.68
C ASN A 334 -4.42 -15.37 11.07
N VAL A 335 -4.86 -16.57 10.69
CA VAL A 335 -6.16 -17.12 11.08
C VAL A 335 -5.92 -18.17 12.17
N PRO A 336 -6.33 -17.93 13.43
CA PRO A 336 -6.29 -18.97 14.46
C PRO A 336 -7.37 -20.01 14.22
N THR A 337 -7.32 -21.14 14.94
CA THR A 337 -8.48 -22.05 14.92
C THR A 337 -9.71 -21.40 15.55
N ARG A 338 -10.91 -21.91 15.27
CA ARG A 338 -12.15 -21.38 15.88
C ARG A 338 -12.09 -21.41 17.41
N ALA A 339 -11.45 -22.44 17.97
CA ALA A 339 -11.22 -22.56 19.40
C ALA A 339 -10.11 -21.61 19.95
N GLY A 340 -9.49 -20.78 19.09
CA GLY A 340 -8.48 -19.80 19.49
C GLY A 340 -7.06 -20.37 19.61
N TRP A 341 -6.81 -21.64 19.22
CA TRP A 341 -5.46 -22.20 19.24
C TRP A 341 -4.60 -21.61 18.14
N ILE A 342 -3.37 -21.22 18.49
CA ILE A 342 -2.36 -20.68 17.62
C ILE A 342 -1.25 -21.70 17.44
N ASP A 343 -0.97 -22.10 16.19
CA ASP A 343 0.05 -23.09 15.86
C ASP A 343 1.46 -22.53 16.09
N ASP A 344 2.35 -23.33 16.68
CA ASP A 344 3.76 -22.97 16.87
C ASP A 344 4.49 -22.71 15.54
N ARG A 345 4.02 -23.24 14.42
CA ARG A 345 4.55 -22.91 13.08
C ARG A 345 4.29 -21.45 12.72
N VAL A 346 3.10 -20.94 13.05
CA VAL A 346 2.76 -19.52 12.89
C VAL A 346 3.68 -18.65 13.75
N VAL A 347 3.89 -19.06 15.02
CA VAL A 347 4.80 -18.35 15.94
C VAL A 347 6.23 -18.31 15.38
N ARG A 348 6.75 -19.43 14.90
CA ARG A 348 8.10 -19.49 14.31
C ARG A 348 8.24 -18.62 13.06
N THR A 349 7.29 -18.69 12.12
CA THR A 349 7.29 -17.87 10.91
C THR A 349 7.24 -16.38 11.28
N ALA A 350 6.31 -15.98 12.13
CA ALA A 350 6.20 -14.58 12.57
C ALA A 350 7.46 -14.09 13.30
N SER A 351 8.08 -14.94 14.13
CA SER A 351 9.33 -14.63 14.84
C SER A 351 10.50 -14.40 13.86
N THR A 352 10.58 -15.22 12.81
CA THR A 352 11.63 -15.08 11.77
C THR A 352 11.48 -13.76 11.03
N VAL A 353 10.28 -13.43 10.58
CA VAL A 353 9.98 -12.16 9.87
C VAL A 353 10.16 -10.96 10.79
N ALA A 354 9.72 -11.06 12.06
CA ALA A 354 9.94 -10.00 13.05
C ALA A 354 11.44 -9.72 13.25
N ALA A 355 12.24 -10.76 13.41
CA ALA A 355 13.70 -10.62 13.56
C ALA A 355 14.35 -9.98 12.31
N PHE A 356 13.87 -10.35 11.11
CA PHE A 356 14.29 -9.72 9.85
C PHE A 356 13.98 -8.23 9.84
N CYS A 357 12.75 -7.83 10.18
CA CYS A 357 12.32 -6.44 10.23
C CYS A 357 13.08 -5.65 11.30
N ARG A 358 13.21 -6.18 12.54
CA ARG A 358 13.90 -5.49 13.66
C ARG A 358 15.36 -5.15 13.37
N LYS A 359 16.09 -6.02 12.68
CA LYS A 359 17.48 -5.74 12.25
C LYS A 359 17.58 -4.52 11.32
N ARG A 360 16.49 -4.13 10.66
CA ARG A 360 16.40 -3.03 9.69
C ARG A 360 15.68 -1.80 10.22
N GLN A 361 14.95 -1.92 11.33
CA GLN A 361 14.08 -0.87 11.89
C GLN A 361 14.79 0.47 12.06
N ARG A 362 16.03 0.46 12.60
CA ARG A 362 16.79 1.68 12.83
C ARG A 362 16.92 2.54 11.58
N TRP A 363 17.12 1.92 10.44
CA TRP A 363 17.38 2.60 9.17
C TRP A 363 16.11 2.79 8.33
N SER A 364 15.14 1.91 8.47
CA SER A 364 13.92 1.90 7.66
C SER A 364 12.80 2.76 8.24
N HIS A 365 12.44 2.53 9.50
CA HIS A 365 11.25 3.11 10.12
C HIS A 365 11.30 4.64 10.11
N ARG A 366 10.26 5.28 9.51
CA ARG A 366 10.14 6.75 9.36
C ARG A 366 11.29 7.41 8.60
N SER A 367 11.99 6.67 7.76
CA SER A 367 12.93 7.29 6.81
C SER A 367 12.13 8.10 5.78
N GLN A 368 12.74 9.12 5.21
CA GLN A 368 12.14 10.01 4.22
C GLN A 368 12.63 9.67 2.83
N SER A 369 11.79 9.79 1.81
CA SER A 369 12.20 9.61 0.42
C SER A 369 13.23 10.65 -0.01
N ILE A 370 14.19 10.22 -0.83
CA ILE A 370 15.01 11.09 -1.66
C ILE A 370 14.39 11.02 -3.06
N PRO A 371 13.73 12.10 -3.53
CA PRO A 371 13.03 12.09 -4.81
C PRO A 371 13.97 11.83 -5.99
N GLU A 372 13.63 10.86 -6.84
CA GLU A 372 14.31 10.56 -8.08
C GLU A 372 13.35 10.51 -9.25
N ALA A 373 12.51 9.49 -9.32
CA ALA A 373 11.46 9.36 -10.31
C ALA A 373 10.09 9.42 -9.65
N GLY A 374 9.23 10.33 -10.09
CA GLY A 374 7.86 10.44 -9.63
C GLY A 374 6.89 9.92 -10.68
N VAL A 375 6.04 8.94 -10.32
CA VAL A 375 4.93 8.48 -11.15
C VAL A 375 3.68 9.25 -10.75
N PHE A 376 3.14 10.05 -11.68
CA PHE A 376 1.91 10.79 -11.46
C PHE A 376 0.71 9.84 -11.31
N PHE A 377 -0.02 9.94 -10.21
CA PHE A 377 -1.20 9.13 -9.92
C PHE A 377 -2.47 9.94 -10.04
N SER A 378 -3.34 9.59 -11.01
CA SER A 378 -4.60 10.30 -11.24
C SER A 378 -5.76 9.66 -10.46
N GLY A 379 -6.07 10.19 -9.29
CA GLY A 379 -7.28 9.87 -8.55
C GLY A 379 -8.55 10.21 -9.34
N ARG A 380 -8.47 11.26 -10.19
CA ARG A 380 -9.55 11.62 -11.11
C ARG A 380 -9.88 10.49 -12.10
N THR A 381 -8.88 9.83 -12.70
CA THR A 381 -9.14 8.69 -13.59
C THR A 381 -9.90 7.60 -12.85
N LEU A 382 -9.45 7.21 -11.65
CA LEU A 382 -10.12 6.21 -10.84
C LEU A 382 -11.59 6.58 -10.63
N TYR A 383 -11.88 7.81 -10.21
CA TYR A 383 -13.25 8.22 -9.89
C TYR A 383 -14.13 8.43 -11.11
N ARG A 384 -13.58 8.74 -12.29
CA ARG A 384 -14.34 8.93 -13.55
C ARG A 384 -14.55 7.63 -14.33
N THR A 385 -13.75 6.60 -14.08
CA THR A 385 -13.90 5.29 -14.72
C THR A 385 -14.55 4.24 -13.81
N ALA A 386 -14.66 4.52 -12.51
CA ALA A 386 -15.22 3.61 -11.52
C ALA A 386 -16.70 3.32 -11.73
N LYS A 387 -17.09 2.08 -11.43
CA LYS A 387 -18.50 1.65 -11.38
C LYS A 387 -19.07 1.63 -9.96
N ARG A 388 -18.28 2.07 -8.99
CA ARG A 388 -18.59 2.10 -7.56
C ARG A 388 -17.89 3.32 -6.92
N PRO A 389 -18.27 3.73 -5.69
CA PRO A 389 -17.70 4.92 -5.07
C PRO A 389 -16.18 4.92 -4.96
N PHE A 390 -15.58 3.81 -4.57
CA PHE A 390 -14.15 3.68 -4.37
C PHE A 390 -13.56 2.55 -5.23
N GLY A 391 -12.23 2.47 -5.29
CA GLY A 391 -11.51 1.38 -5.91
C GLY A 391 -11.66 0.07 -5.16
N GLY A 392 -11.03 -0.94 -5.67
CA GLY A 392 -11.01 -2.30 -5.11
C GLY A 392 -9.82 -3.07 -5.65
N TRP A 393 -9.77 -4.34 -5.34
CA TRP A 393 -8.70 -5.25 -5.72
C TRP A 393 -8.56 -5.33 -7.25
N GLY A 394 -7.43 -4.85 -7.78
CA GLY A 394 -7.09 -4.82 -9.20
C GLY A 394 -7.97 -3.85 -10.02
N GLY A 395 -7.41 -2.93 -10.73
CA GLY A 395 -8.23 -2.06 -11.55
C GLY A 395 -7.56 -0.80 -12.08
N ALA A 396 -8.14 0.35 -11.72
CA ALA A 396 -7.79 1.63 -12.33
C ALA A 396 -6.36 2.10 -12.05
N GLU A 397 -5.69 1.53 -11.04
CA GLU A 397 -4.28 1.77 -10.72
C GLU A 397 -3.31 1.07 -11.68
N ALA A 398 -3.77 0.16 -12.55
CA ALA A 398 -2.94 -0.64 -13.43
C ALA A 398 -1.91 0.16 -14.26
N PRO A 399 -2.23 1.34 -14.83
CA PRO A 399 -1.24 2.14 -15.53
C PRO A 399 -0.11 2.62 -14.60
N ALA A 400 -0.43 3.02 -13.37
CA ALA A 400 0.57 3.44 -12.40
C ALA A 400 1.42 2.25 -11.91
N ALA A 401 0.80 1.10 -11.64
CA ALA A 401 1.51 -0.12 -11.27
C ALA A 401 2.49 -0.55 -12.37
N GLY A 402 2.06 -0.53 -13.64
CA GLY A 402 2.93 -0.82 -14.78
C GLY A 402 4.09 0.16 -14.94
N ALA A 403 3.86 1.45 -14.72
CA ALA A 403 4.92 2.46 -14.74
C ALA A 403 5.91 2.29 -13.58
N VAL A 404 5.42 1.96 -12.38
CA VAL A 404 6.26 1.66 -11.21
C VAL A 404 7.12 0.43 -11.50
N ASP A 405 6.53 -0.68 -11.93
CA ASP A 405 7.26 -1.92 -12.25
C ASP A 405 8.33 -1.68 -13.34
N LEU A 406 7.97 -0.91 -14.39
CA LEU A 406 8.88 -0.55 -15.48
C LEU A 406 10.10 0.23 -14.97
N LEU A 407 9.89 1.27 -14.16
CA LEU A 407 10.98 2.09 -13.62
C LEU A 407 11.84 1.33 -12.62
N LEU A 408 11.23 0.50 -11.77
CA LEU A 408 11.95 -0.35 -10.82
C LEU A 408 12.85 -1.34 -11.55
N SER A 409 12.37 -1.96 -12.65
CA SER A 409 13.17 -2.88 -13.45
C SER A 409 14.41 -2.23 -14.10
N MET A 410 14.46 -0.89 -14.13
CA MET A 410 15.58 -0.11 -14.64
C MET A 410 16.43 0.54 -13.54
N GLY A 411 16.19 0.21 -12.28
CA GLY A 411 16.98 0.66 -11.13
C GLY A 411 16.61 2.05 -10.60
N TYR A 412 15.50 2.66 -11.02
CA TYR A 412 15.04 3.92 -10.44
C TYR A 412 14.45 3.73 -9.05
N SER A 413 14.72 4.68 -8.17
CA SER A 413 13.93 4.87 -6.95
C SER A 413 12.65 5.62 -7.31
N VAL A 414 11.50 5.02 -7.02
CA VAL A 414 10.21 5.52 -7.49
C VAL A 414 9.32 5.95 -6.33
N ASP A 415 8.75 7.15 -6.44
CA ASP A 415 7.64 7.61 -5.60
C ASP A 415 6.36 7.75 -6.43
N LEU A 416 5.19 7.66 -5.79
CA LEU A 416 3.95 8.12 -6.39
C LEU A 416 3.74 9.62 -6.10
N ILE A 417 3.18 10.34 -7.07
CA ILE A 417 2.77 11.73 -6.93
C ILE A 417 1.24 11.77 -7.11
N PRO A 418 0.45 11.68 -6.01
CA PRO A 418 -0.99 11.84 -6.11
C PRO A 418 -1.36 13.20 -6.71
N ASP A 419 -2.39 13.24 -7.55
CA ASP A 419 -2.85 14.47 -8.21
C ASP A 419 -3.16 15.59 -7.21
N TRP A 420 -3.74 15.27 -6.05
CA TRP A 420 -4.02 16.23 -4.98
C TRP A 420 -2.77 16.83 -4.30
N GLN A 421 -1.57 16.24 -4.51
CA GLN A 421 -0.30 16.71 -3.96
C GLN A 421 0.65 17.25 -5.06
N ALA A 422 0.32 17.08 -6.31
CA ALA A 422 1.24 17.35 -7.43
C ALA A 422 1.78 18.78 -7.42
N ALA A 423 0.93 19.79 -7.24
CA ALA A 423 1.34 21.19 -7.20
C ALA A 423 2.38 21.51 -6.12
N GLU A 424 2.35 20.78 -4.99
CA GLU A 424 3.24 20.99 -3.83
C GLU A 424 4.57 20.25 -3.96
N SER A 425 4.59 19.12 -4.70
CA SER A 425 5.70 18.16 -4.62
C SER A 425 6.41 17.87 -5.94
N ILE A 426 5.80 18.13 -7.10
CA ILE A 426 6.32 17.70 -8.40
C ILE A 426 7.70 18.29 -8.73
N ALA A 427 7.96 19.53 -8.30
CA ALA A 427 9.21 20.23 -8.56
C ALA A 427 10.44 19.57 -7.90
N GLN A 428 10.24 18.67 -6.92
CA GLN A 428 11.31 17.96 -6.24
C GLN A 428 11.89 16.81 -7.06
N TYR A 429 11.18 16.37 -8.11
CA TYR A 429 11.56 15.18 -8.88
C TYR A 429 12.40 15.56 -10.11
N PRO A 430 13.59 14.98 -10.28
CA PRO A 430 14.38 15.11 -11.52
C PRO A 430 13.66 14.55 -12.74
N LEU A 431 12.81 13.53 -12.54
CA LEU A 431 12.02 12.86 -13.57
C LEU A 431 10.57 12.69 -13.11
N VAL A 432 9.62 13.02 -13.98
CA VAL A 432 8.20 12.71 -13.78
C VAL A 432 7.72 11.84 -14.93
N VAL A 433 7.01 10.77 -14.60
CA VAL A 433 6.37 9.87 -15.56
C VAL A 433 4.86 9.95 -15.36
N VAL A 434 4.14 10.27 -16.43
CA VAL A 434 2.68 10.23 -16.50
C VAL A 434 2.28 8.97 -17.26
N PRO A 435 1.83 7.91 -16.57
CA PRO A 435 1.35 6.71 -17.24
C PRO A 435 0.07 6.98 -18.04
N ASP A 436 -0.37 6.02 -18.81
CA ASP A 436 -1.48 6.14 -19.77
C ASP A 436 -2.86 6.25 -19.10
N TRP A 437 -3.09 7.34 -18.36
CA TRP A 437 -4.35 7.67 -17.72
C TRP A 437 -5.43 8.07 -18.74
N GLN A 438 -6.70 7.82 -18.38
CA GLN A 438 -7.86 8.18 -19.21
C GLN A 438 -8.41 9.58 -18.88
N ALA A 439 -8.13 10.11 -17.70
CA ALA A 439 -8.58 11.42 -17.27
C ALA A 439 -7.54 12.10 -16.37
N ILE A 440 -7.13 13.31 -16.77
CA ILE A 440 -6.32 14.22 -15.96
C ILE A 440 -7.12 15.50 -15.79
N GLY A 441 -7.19 16.04 -14.57
CA GLY A 441 -7.87 17.31 -14.33
C GLY A 441 -7.12 18.49 -14.96
N PRO A 442 -7.80 19.59 -15.28
CA PRO A 442 -7.15 20.76 -15.89
C PRO A 442 -6.07 21.35 -14.99
N GLU A 443 -6.29 21.43 -13.69
CA GLU A 443 -5.31 21.90 -12.71
C GLU A 443 -4.05 21.03 -12.70
N ALA A 444 -4.20 19.70 -12.73
CA ALA A 444 -3.07 18.78 -12.82
C ALA A 444 -2.34 18.91 -14.19
N ALA A 445 -3.07 19.12 -15.28
CA ALA A 445 -2.47 19.36 -16.60
C ALA A 445 -1.63 20.65 -16.61
N GLU A 446 -2.12 21.73 -16.02
CA GLU A 446 -1.37 22.98 -15.84
C GLU A 446 -0.13 22.78 -14.97
N THR A 447 -0.24 22.02 -13.89
CA THR A 447 0.89 21.68 -13.00
C THR A 447 1.99 20.91 -13.74
N LEU A 448 1.62 19.89 -14.53
CA LEU A 448 2.55 19.10 -15.35
C LEU A 448 3.24 19.95 -16.42
N ALA A 449 2.49 20.81 -17.10
CA ALA A 449 3.04 21.72 -18.11
C ALA A 449 3.98 22.77 -17.47
N GLY A 450 3.60 23.33 -16.33
CA GLY A 450 4.43 24.27 -15.57
C GLY A 450 5.73 23.62 -15.06
N TYR A 451 5.66 22.38 -14.60
CA TYR A 451 6.86 21.61 -14.23
C TYR A 451 7.81 21.47 -15.43
N ALA A 452 7.31 21.04 -16.58
CA ALA A 452 8.14 20.91 -17.78
C ALA A 452 8.70 22.27 -18.22
N ALA A 453 7.88 23.35 -18.26
CA ALA A 453 8.31 24.67 -18.64
C ALA A 453 9.43 25.24 -17.75
N SER A 454 9.44 24.90 -16.47
CA SER A 454 10.42 25.35 -15.48
C SER A 454 11.76 24.60 -15.53
N GLY A 455 11.89 23.56 -16.37
CA GLY A 455 13.13 22.77 -16.52
C GLY A 455 12.96 21.31 -16.16
N GLY A 456 11.74 20.90 -15.78
CA GLY A 456 11.40 19.51 -15.47
C GLY A 456 11.52 18.58 -16.67
N LYS A 457 11.68 17.30 -16.39
CA LYS A 457 11.84 16.25 -17.40
C LYS A 457 10.65 15.30 -17.30
N LEU A 458 9.81 15.29 -18.33
CA LEU A 458 8.52 14.61 -18.34
C LEU A 458 8.50 13.50 -19.38
N LEU A 459 8.18 12.28 -18.96
CA LEU A 459 7.74 11.20 -19.85
C LEU A 459 6.22 11.11 -19.79
N LEU A 460 5.55 11.37 -20.92
CA LEU A 460 4.11 11.32 -21.08
C LEU A 460 3.73 10.10 -21.92
N CYS A 461 2.98 9.17 -21.34
CA CYS A 461 2.50 7.96 -22.00
C CYS A 461 1.00 8.03 -22.28
N GLY A 462 0.56 7.42 -23.40
CA GLY A 462 -0.85 7.21 -23.73
C GLY A 462 -1.45 8.27 -24.64
N ALA A 463 -2.35 7.82 -25.51
CA ALA A 463 -3.05 8.66 -26.49
C ALA A 463 -3.93 9.71 -25.81
N GLU A 464 -4.67 9.32 -24.76
CA GLU A 464 -5.60 10.20 -24.04
C GLU A 464 -4.83 11.32 -23.32
N ASN A 465 -3.70 11.01 -22.68
CA ASN A 465 -2.86 12.00 -22.04
C ASN A 465 -2.25 12.98 -23.06
N ALA A 466 -1.81 12.46 -24.22
CA ALA A 466 -1.29 13.32 -25.29
C ALA A 466 -2.37 14.29 -25.79
N LEU A 467 -3.63 13.85 -25.91
CA LEU A 467 -4.76 14.70 -26.25
C LEU A 467 -5.05 15.74 -25.16
N LEU A 468 -5.17 15.30 -23.91
CA LEU A 468 -5.51 16.15 -22.77
C LEU A 468 -4.47 17.26 -22.53
N LEU A 469 -3.18 16.95 -22.70
CA LEU A 469 -2.09 17.89 -22.49
C LEU A 469 -1.62 18.58 -23.77
N SER A 470 -2.22 18.31 -24.94
CA SER A 470 -1.74 18.82 -26.22
C SER A 470 -1.65 20.36 -26.26
N GLY A 471 -2.67 21.05 -25.76
CA GLY A 471 -2.67 22.53 -25.70
C GLY A 471 -1.62 23.06 -24.72
N ALA A 472 -1.57 22.51 -23.50
CA ALA A 472 -0.66 22.98 -22.46
C ALA A 472 0.81 22.71 -22.78
N LEU A 473 1.12 21.63 -23.49
CA LEU A 473 2.49 21.24 -23.87
C LEU A 473 2.84 21.58 -25.31
N ASN A 474 1.93 22.25 -26.08
CA ASN A 474 2.10 22.55 -27.50
C ASN A 474 2.42 21.30 -28.35
N LEU A 475 1.76 20.18 -28.05
CA LEU A 475 1.95 18.92 -28.80
C LEU A 475 1.21 19.00 -30.13
N ARG A 476 1.90 18.67 -31.23
CA ARG A 476 1.28 18.51 -32.53
C ARG A 476 0.88 17.07 -32.74
N LEU A 477 -0.42 16.82 -32.75
CA LEU A 477 -1.03 15.51 -32.96
C LEU A 477 -1.60 15.38 -34.36
N SER A 478 -1.70 14.16 -34.87
CA SER A 478 -2.21 13.84 -36.20
C SER A 478 -3.37 12.86 -36.10
N GLY A 479 -4.58 13.33 -36.41
CA GLY A 479 -5.81 12.54 -36.32
C GLY A 479 -6.33 12.29 -34.90
N PRO A 480 -7.43 11.57 -34.77
CA PRO A 480 -7.99 11.16 -33.48
C PRO A 480 -7.22 9.96 -32.90
N ALA A 481 -7.39 9.73 -31.59
CA ALA A 481 -6.95 8.49 -30.97
C ALA A 481 -7.75 7.30 -31.54
N GLN A 482 -7.06 6.20 -31.83
CA GLN A 482 -7.65 5.01 -32.44
C GLN A 482 -7.10 3.73 -31.78
N GLN A 483 -7.93 2.70 -31.76
CA GLN A 483 -7.49 1.37 -31.35
C GLN A 483 -6.63 0.72 -32.43
N HIS A 484 -5.40 0.42 -32.11
CA HIS A 484 -4.45 -0.27 -32.98
C HIS A 484 -3.65 -1.32 -32.22
N THR A 485 -3.12 -2.27 -32.96
CA THR A 485 -2.07 -3.18 -32.50
C THR A 485 -0.81 -2.89 -33.29
N TYR A 486 0.23 -2.40 -32.61
CA TYR A 486 1.52 -2.15 -33.23
C TYR A 486 2.55 -3.16 -32.76
N PHE A 487 3.58 -3.37 -33.60
CA PHE A 487 4.78 -4.12 -33.28
C PHE A 487 5.88 -3.12 -32.89
N VAL A 488 6.32 -3.18 -31.65
CA VAL A 488 7.52 -2.51 -31.17
C VAL A 488 8.66 -3.51 -31.27
N ALA A 489 9.79 -3.11 -31.83
CA ALA A 489 10.91 -4.00 -32.08
C ALA A 489 12.25 -3.36 -31.70
N ASP A 490 13.19 -4.19 -31.31
CA ASP A 490 14.62 -3.90 -31.17
C ASP A 490 15.46 -5.01 -31.86
N ASP A 491 16.77 -5.04 -31.63
CA ASP A 491 17.67 -6.00 -32.25
C ASP A 491 17.43 -7.44 -31.79
N THR A 492 16.72 -7.64 -30.68
CA THR A 492 16.47 -8.98 -30.09
C THR A 492 15.12 -9.57 -30.52
N GLY A 493 14.16 -8.73 -30.95
CA GLY A 493 12.84 -9.23 -31.34
C GLY A 493 11.76 -8.15 -31.40
N PHE A 494 10.52 -8.58 -31.16
CA PHE A 494 9.38 -7.67 -31.12
C PHE A 494 8.37 -8.01 -30.04
N ALA A 495 7.59 -7.00 -29.63
CA ALA A 495 6.40 -7.12 -28.80
C ALA A 495 5.20 -6.52 -29.51
N GLN A 496 4.04 -7.17 -29.40
CA GLN A 496 2.77 -6.60 -29.81
C GLN A 496 2.18 -5.74 -28.69
N VAL A 497 1.78 -4.50 -29.02
CA VAL A 497 1.13 -3.59 -28.10
C VAL A 497 -0.22 -3.16 -28.69
N ALA A 498 -1.28 -3.67 -28.09
CA ALA A 498 -2.66 -3.31 -28.45
C ALA A 498 -3.17 -2.20 -27.51
N GLY A 499 -3.92 -1.25 -28.06
CA GLY A 499 -4.58 -0.21 -27.27
C GLY A 499 -4.85 1.06 -28.05
N SER A 500 -5.12 2.15 -27.34
CA SER A 500 -5.38 3.47 -27.92
C SER A 500 -4.05 4.15 -28.31
N TRP A 501 -3.94 4.57 -29.54
CA TRP A 501 -2.77 5.26 -30.11
C TRP A 501 -3.18 6.54 -30.79
N ILE A 502 -2.30 7.55 -30.80
CA ILE A 502 -2.51 8.79 -31.52
C ILE A 502 -1.29 9.14 -32.36
N GLY A 503 -1.52 9.68 -33.57
CA GLY A 503 -0.44 10.11 -34.46
C GLY A 503 0.32 11.32 -33.90
N LEU A 504 1.64 11.37 -34.10
CA LEU A 504 2.51 12.48 -33.74
C LEU A 504 2.83 13.32 -34.99
N GLY A 505 2.41 14.57 -35.00
CA GLY A 505 2.68 15.52 -36.09
C GLY A 505 4.00 16.29 -35.90
N VAL A 506 5.09 15.57 -35.61
CA VAL A 506 6.40 16.13 -35.26
C VAL A 506 7.41 16.02 -36.40
N PRO A 507 8.42 16.92 -36.50
CA PRO A 507 9.52 16.74 -37.42
C PRO A 507 10.30 15.45 -37.20
N PRO A 508 10.83 14.80 -38.26
CA PRO A 508 11.59 13.56 -38.11
C PRO A 508 12.74 13.62 -37.10
N ALA A 509 13.40 14.77 -36.97
CA ALA A 509 14.49 14.98 -36.04
C ALA A 509 14.08 14.91 -34.54
N GLN A 510 12.79 14.99 -34.25
CA GLN A 510 12.25 14.85 -32.89
C GLN A 510 11.78 13.42 -32.57
N VAL A 511 11.64 12.58 -33.59
CA VAL A 511 11.19 11.18 -33.41
C VAL A 511 12.29 10.38 -32.70
N ILE A 512 11.94 9.71 -31.61
CA ILE A 512 12.84 8.86 -30.83
C ILE A 512 12.60 7.39 -31.19
N ALA A 513 11.32 6.99 -31.33
CA ALA A 513 10.95 5.61 -31.59
C ALA A 513 9.80 5.51 -32.59
N SER A 514 9.82 4.41 -33.33
CA SER A 514 8.76 4.03 -34.27
C SER A 514 8.25 2.61 -33.94
N ALA A 515 7.00 2.36 -34.31
CA ALA A 515 6.42 1.03 -34.32
C ALA A 515 5.95 0.65 -35.73
N TYR A 516 5.51 -0.59 -35.90
CA TYR A 516 5.22 -1.16 -37.21
C TYR A 516 3.84 -1.81 -37.21
N LEU A 517 3.20 -1.87 -38.40
CA LEU A 517 1.92 -2.56 -38.58
C LEU A 517 2.06 -4.09 -38.68
N THR A 518 3.27 -4.55 -38.96
CA THR A 518 3.62 -5.96 -39.08
C THR A 518 5.02 -6.18 -38.49
N PRO A 519 5.46 -7.43 -38.26
CA PRO A 519 6.83 -7.70 -37.84
C PRO A 519 7.92 -7.30 -38.87
N ASP A 520 7.54 -6.93 -40.09
CA ASP A 520 8.48 -6.42 -41.09
C ASP A 520 8.86 -4.96 -40.80
N THR A 521 9.91 -4.76 -40.01
CA THR A 521 10.40 -3.44 -39.59
C THR A 521 10.99 -2.58 -40.72
N ARG A 522 11.14 -3.11 -41.94
CA ARG A 522 11.64 -2.37 -43.12
C ARG A 522 10.59 -1.47 -43.75
N LYS A 523 9.31 -1.64 -43.38
CA LYS A 523 8.18 -0.95 -44.01
C LYS A 523 7.22 -0.37 -42.99
N ASN A 524 6.56 0.73 -43.40
CA ASN A 524 5.43 1.29 -42.65
C ASN A 524 5.77 1.65 -41.19
N ALA A 525 6.95 2.24 -40.99
CA ALA A 525 7.33 2.80 -39.69
C ALA A 525 6.40 3.94 -39.29
N VAL A 526 5.79 3.84 -38.12
CA VAL A 526 4.89 4.85 -37.55
C VAL A 526 5.60 5.46 -36.35
N PRO A 527 5.82 6.81 -36.33
CA PRO A 527 6.36 7.47 -35.15
C PRO A 527 5.44 7.29 -33.95
N ILE A 528 5.96 6.67 -32.88
CA ILE A 528 5.21 6.44 -31.64
C ILE A 528 5.76 7.24 -30.46
N ALA A 529 6.98 7.77 -30.57
CA ALA A 529 7.56 8.59 -29.53
C ALA A 529 8.40 9.73 -30.09
N ALA A 530 8.33 10.87 -29.39
CA ALA A 530 9.05 12.09 -29.78
C ALA A 530 9.58 12.85 -28.56
N ARG A 531 10.72 13.55 -28.77
CA ARG A 531 11.32 14.46 -27.80
C ARG A 531 10.97 15.89 -28.18
N ILE A 532 10.34 16.61 -27.28
CA ILE A 532 9.82 17.96 -27.51
C ILE A 532 10.40 18.90 -26.43
N PRO A 533 11.15 19.95 -26.82
CA PRO A 533 11.53 21.00 -25.88
C PRO A 533 10.29 21.76 -25.43
N HIS A 534 10.18 22.03 -24.11
CA HIS A 534 9.09 22.82 -23.57
C HIS A 534 9.61 23.77 -22.49
N GLY A 535 9.63 25.06 -22.78
CA GLY A 535 10.27 26.07 -21.92
C GLY A 535 11.75 25.72 -21.67
N LYS A 536 12.14 25.56 -20.42
CA LYS A 536 13.51 25.16 -20.03
C LYS A 536 13.69 23.64 -19.93
N GLY A 537 12.61 22.87 -20.01
CA GLY A 537 12.62 21.42 -19.82
C GLY A 537 12.40 20.63 -21.10
N ILE A 538 12.19 19.33 -20.90
CA ILE A 538 12.05 18.35 -21.98
C ILE A 538 10.84 17.49 -21.70
N VAL A 539 10.00 17.30 -22.71
CA VAL A 539 8.91 16.33 -22.71
C VAL A 539 9.24 15.23 -23.72
N VAL A 540 9.21 14.00 -23.29
CA VAL A 540 9.17 12.82 -24.16
C VAL A 540 7.75 12.31 -24.16
N VAL A 541 7.14 12.22 -25.34
CA VAL A 541 5.78 11.70 -25.52
C VAL A 541 5.87 10.31 -26.14
N CYS A 542 5.24 9.32 -25.49
CA CYS A 542 4.93 8.02 -26.08
C CYS A 542 3.42 7.98 -26.35
N SER A 543 3.04 7.92 -27.63
CA SER A 543 1.65 8.10 -28.07
C SER A 543 0.72 6.90 -27.81
N GLY A 544 1.21 5.86 -27.17
CA GLY A 544 0.48 4.62 -26.87
C GLY A 544 0.62 4.15 -25.43
N PRO A 545 -0.01 3.03 -25.08
CA PRO A 545 -0.20 2.57 -23.70
C PRO A 545 1.02 1.79 -23.15
N LEU A 546 2.20 2.43 -23.10
CA LEU A 546 3.44 1.78 -22.67
C LEU A 546 3.36 1.20 -21.26
N ALA A 547 2.84 1.98 -20.31
CA ALA A 547 2.80 1.58 -18.90
C ALA A 547 1.84 0.41 -18.68
N SER A 548 0.62 0.49 -19.20
CA SER A 548 -0.36 -0.61 -19.13
C SER A 548 0.13 -1.86 -19.87
N ALA A 549 0.79 -1.69 -21.03
CA ALA A 549 1.32 -2.82 -21.79
C ALA A 549 2.42 -3.55 -21.01
N TYR A 550 3.32 -2.81 -20.36
CA TYR A 550 4.36 -3.40 -19.52
C TYR A 550 3.75 -4.10 -18.29
N GLY A 551 2.78 -3.48 -17.64
CA GLY A 551 2.08 -4.07 -16.50
C GLY A 551 1.32 -5.35 -16.81
N ASN A 552 0.89 -5.54 -18.07
CA ASN A 552 0.21 -6.75 -18.53
C ASN A 552 1.17 -7.85 -19.01
N GLY A 553 2.41 -7.49 -19.35
CA GLY A 553 3.41 -8.45 -19.82
C GLY A 553 4.78 -7.80 -19.83
N ASP A 554 5.54 -8.03 -18.76
CA ASP A 554 6.94 -7.61 -18.64
C ASP A 554 7.80 -8.27 -19.74
N THR A 555 8.12 -7.48 -20.77
CA THR A 555 8.96 -7.95 -21.86
C THR A 555 10.24 -7.14 -21.99
N PRO A 556 11.39 -7.77 -22.31
CA PRO A 556 12.64 -7.07 -22.57
C PRO A 556 12.51 -5.97 -23.62
N ILE A 557 11.68 -6.19 -24.64
CA ILE A 557 11.45 -5.22 -25.74
C ILE A 557 10.83 -3.91 -25.22
N LEU A 558 9.85 -4.00 -24.31
CA LEU A 558 9.24 -2.79 -23.71
C LEU A 558 10.21 -2.08 -22.76
N ARG A 559 11.08 -2.83 -22.07
CA ARG A 559 12.17 -2.21 -21.28
C ARG A 559 13.17 -1.48 -22.17
N SER A 560 13.56 -2.09 -23.30
CA SER A 560 14.44 -1.45 -24.30
C SER A 560 13.82 -0.15 -24.84
N LEU A 561 12.53 -0.17 -25.18
CA LEU A 561 11.81 1.05 -25.58
C LEU A 561 11.84 2.10 -24.47
N ALA A 562 11.51 1.71 -23.22
CA ALA A 562 11.51 2.65 -22.11
C ALA A 562 12.89 3.25 -21.83
N ARG A 563 13.97 2.47 -21.91
CA ARG A 563 15.35 3.00 -21.82
C ARG A 563 15.62 4.06 -22.86
N LEU A 564 15.23 3.81 -24.11
CA LEU A 564 15.38 4.77 -25.19
C LEU A 564 14.61 6.08 -24.91
N LEU A 565 13.40 5.99 -24.35
CA LEU A 565 12.58 7.15 -24.00
C LEU A 565 13.11 7.92 -22.80
N LEU A 566 13.68 7.25 -21.82
CA LEU A 566 14.18 7.85 -20.58
C LEU A 566 15.62 8.39 -20.70
N GLN A 567 16.42 7.84 -21.64
CA GLN A 567 17.81 8.25 -21.84
C GLN A 567 18.00 9.78 -21.97
N PRO A 568 17.17 10.52 -22.73
CA PRO A 568 17.32 11.97 -22.85
C PRO A 568 16.80 12.75 -21.63
N LEU A 569 16.15 12.08 -20.68
CA LEU A 569 15.53 12.69 -19.52
C LEU A 569 16.42 12.58 -18.28
N HIS A 570 16.56 11.39 -17.73
CA HIS A 570 17.27 11.17 -16.47
C HIS A 570 17.82 9.73 -16.41
N ALA A 571 19.03 9.56 -15.88
CA ALA A 571 19.58 8.25 -15.60
C ALA A 571 19.38 7.91 -14.10
N PRO A 572 19.22 6.64 -13.70
CA PRO A 572 19.07 6.27 -12.30
C PRO A 572 20.33 6.61 -11.48
N ALA A 573 20.14 6.96 -10.21
CA ALA A 573 21.24 7.30 -9.30
C ALA A 573 22.07 6.08 -8.89
N VAL A 574 21.48 4.90 -8.92
CA VAL A 574 22.15 3.63 -8.63
C VAL A 574 22.11 2.76 -9.86
N THR A 575 23.27 2.25 -10.27
CA THR A 575 23.39 1.31 -11.38
C THR A 575 24.21 0.10 -10.98
N PHE A 576 23.93 -1.02 -11.62
CA PHE A 576 24.59 -2.30 -11.37
C PHE A 576 25.34 -2.75 -12.62
N GLU A 577 26.52 -3.32 -12.42
CA GLU A 577 27.23 -4.07 -13.43
C GLU A 577 27.40 -5.48 -12.88
N GLY A 578 26.74 -6.47 -13.47
CA GLY A 578 26.94 -7.87 -13.11
C GLY A 578 28.30 -8.35 -13.64
N ASP A 579 29.03 -9.09 -12.85
CA ASP A 579 30.15 -9.90 -13.33
C ASP A 579 29.61 -11.31 -13.62
N TYR A 580 29.25 -11.55 -14.88
CA TYR A 580 28.78 -12.83 -15.37
C TYR A 580 29.85 -13.45 -16.29
N PRO A 581 30.95 -14.00 -15.71
CA PRO A 581 32.07 -14.50 -16.51
C PRO A 581 31.69 -15.68 -17.40
N GLU A 582 30.59 -16.36 -17.10
CA GLU A 582 30.11 -17.56 -17.80
C GLU A 582 29.24 -17.23 -19.02
N LEU A 583 28.87 -15.97 -19.22
CA LEU A 583 28.02 -15.56 -20.33
C LEU A 583 28.86 -14.95 -21.44
N GLU A 584 28.51 -15.29 -22.69
CA GLU A 584 29.08 -14.66 -23.88
C GLU A 584 28.93 -13.12 -23.77
N PRO A 585 29.91 -12.33 -24.21
CA PRO A 585 29.90 -10.89 -24.11
C PRO A 585 28.64 -10.20 -24.67
N GLU A 586 28.04 -10.83 -25.66
CA GLU A 586 26.84 -10.36 -26.36
C GLU A 586 25.56 -10.57 -25.54
N LEU A 587 25.55 -11.47 -24.54
CA LEU A 587 24.41 -11.76 -23.66
C LEU A 587 24.49 -11.02 -22.31
N LYS A 588 25.64 -10.44 -21.96
CA LYS A 588 25.88 -9.76 -20.69
C LYS A 588 25.00 -8.54 -20.39
N PRO A 589 24.56 -7.74 -21.37
CA PRO A 589 23.71 -6.57 -21.10
C PRO A 589 22.28 -6.91 -20.68
N GLU A 590 21.81 -8.14 -20.90
CA GLU A 590 20.40 -8.51 -20.75
C GLU A 590 20.06 -9.13 -19.39
N LEU A 591 21.07 -9.53 -18.61
CA LEU A 591 20.87 -10.09 -17.27
C LEU A 591 20.99 -9.00 -16.20
N GLU A 592 20.00 -8.13 -16.15
CA GLU A 592 19.85 -7.23 -14.99
C GLU A 592 19.29 -8.03 -13.81
N PRO A 593 19.92 -7.90 -12.63
CA PRO A 593 19.38 -8.53 -11.44
C PRO A 593 17.97 -7.95 -11.16
N GLU A 594 17.02 -8.78 -10.75
CA GLU A 594 15.70 -8.34 -10.30
C GLU A 594 15.83 -7.62 -8.96
N LEU A 595 16.39 -6.41 -8.99
CA LEU A 595 16.63 -5.60 -7.81
C LEU A 595 15.79 -4.34 -7.82
N GLU A 596 15.09 -4.13 -6.73
CA GLU A 596 14.40 -2.88 -6.46
C GLU A 596 15.32 -1.94 -5.65
N VAL A 597 15.49 -0.71 -6.12
CA VAL A 597 16.25 0.35 -5.46
C VAL A 597 15.30 1.33 -4.81
N VAL A 598 15.55 1.68 -3.53
CA VAL A 598 14.79 2.74 -2.85
C VAL A 598 15.76 3.68 -2.14
N LEU A 599 15.73 4.95 -2.53
CA LEU A 599 16.55 5.99 -1.97
C LEU A 599 15.86 6.68 -0.80
N ARG A 600 16.47 6.65 0.37
CA ARG A 600 15.91 7.24 1.60
C ARG A 600 16.97 8.09 2.30
N LYS A 601 16.51 8.97 3.18
CA LYS A 601 17.36 9.69 4.12
C LYS A 601 16.83 9.52 5.54
N LYS A 602 17.76 9.42 6.49
CA LYS A 602 17.47 9.38 7.92
C LYS A 602 18.71 9.81 8.71
N ASP A 603 18.51 10.64 9.74
CA ASP A 603 19.55 11.08 10.65
C ASP A 603 20.80 11.65 9.92
N GLY A 604 20.60 12.47 8.88
CA GLY A 604 21.69 13.06 8.07
C GLY A 604 22.49 12.04 7.25
N GLN A 605 21.87 10.90 6.90
CA GLN A 605 22.52 9.85 6.10
C GLN A 605 21.66 9.48 4.89
N THR A 606 22.32 9.26 3.77
CA THR A 606 21.69 8.67 2.59
C THR A 606 21.65 7.15 2.76
N LEU A 607 20.49 6.57 2.51
CA LEU A 607 20.21 5.14 2.59
C LEU A 607 19.78 4.63 1.22
N VAL A 608 20.48 3.62 0.71
CA VAL A 608 20.11 2.92 -0.51
C VAL A 608 19.61 1.54 -0.11
N HIS A 609 18.30 1.34 -0.13
CA HIS A 609 17.71 0.02 0.08
C HIS A 609 17.81 -0.75 -1.23
N LEU A 610 18.30 -1.98 -1.15
CA LEU A 610 18.41 -2.93 -2.25
C LEU A 610 17.58 -4.14 -1.89
N ILE A 611 16.53 -4.40 -2.67
CA ILE A 611 15.60 -5.49 -2.42
C ILE A 611 15.69 -6.47 -3.59
N ASN A 612 16.02 -7.72 -3.29
CA ASN A 612 15.99 -8.81 -4.26
C ASN A 612 14.54 -9.28 -4.44
N THR A 613 13.98 -9.00 -5.61
CA THR A 613 12.61 -9.34 -5.96
C THR A 613 12.53 -10.55 -6.89
N ALA A 614 13.63 -11.30 -7.04
CA ALA A 614 13.66 -12.53 -7.84
C ALA A 614 12.56 -13.49 -7.38
N GLY A 615 11.78 -13.96 -8.36
CA GLY A 615 10.69 -14.90 -8.14
C GLY A 615 9.42 -14.35 -7.53
N VAL A 616 9.33 -13.04 -7.27
CA VAL A 616 8.07 -12.40 -6.83
C VAL A 616 7.01 -12.60 -7.93
N PRO A 617 5.83 -13.16 -7.61
CA PRO A 617 4.77 -13.30 -8.60
C PRO A 617 4.32 -11.95 -9.15
N VAL A 618 4.35 -11.79 -10.46
CA VAL A 618 3.86 -10.58 -11.16
C VAL A 618 2.36 -10.68 -11.45
N THR A 619 1.85 -11.90 -11.57
CA THR A 619 0.45 -12.20 -11.86
C THR A 619 -0.15 -13.04 -10.75
N GLY A 620 -1.47 -12.90 -10.52
CA GLY A 620 -2.21 -13.59 -9.49
C GLY A 620 -2.27 -15.12 -9.61
N GLN A 621 -1.15 -15.77 -9.78
CA GLN A 621 -1.05 -17.23 -9.75
C GLN A 621 -0.66 -17.67 -8.35
N PHE A 622 -1.41 -18.64 -7.81
CA PHE A 622 -1.09 -19.31 -6.56
C PHE A 622 0.23 -20.07 -6.70
N ARG A 623 1.29 -19.50 -6.17
CA ARG A 623 2.62 -20.10 -6.16
C ARG A 623 3.44 -19.56 -4.99
N HIS A 624 3.74 -20.41 -4.03
CA HIS A 624 4.67 -20.07 -2.96
C HIS A 624 6.12 -20.10 -3.45
N GLN A 625 6.86 -19.11 -2.98
CA GLN A 625 8.29 -19.05 -3.16
C GLN A 625 9.02 -19.55 -1.92
N GLY A 626 9.47 -20.79 -1.96
CA GLY A 626 10.19 -21.39 -0.83
C GLY A 626 11.64 -20.93 -0.67
N VAL A 627 12.25 -20.40 -1.74
CA VAL A 627 13.65 -19.96 -1.76
C VAL A 627 13.80 -18.75 -2.66
N VAL A 628 14.52 -17.73 -2.20
CA VAL A 628 14.99 -16.60 -2.99
C VAL A 628 16.46 -16.83 -3.33
N ALA A 629 16.80 -16.85 -4.61
CA ALA A 629 18.19 -16.98 -5.03
C ALA A 629 19.00 -15.76 -4.56
N ARG A 630 20.20 -15.99 -4.04
CA ARG A 630 21.14 -14.90 -3.77
C ARG A 630 21.64 -14.32 -5.08
N THR A 631 21.86 -13.01 -5.11
CA THR A 631 22.46 -12.31 -6.25
C THR A 631 23.75 -11.62 -5.80
N GLY A 632 24.76 -11.65 -6.65
CA GLY A 632 26.06 -11.06 -6.40
C GLY A 632 27.25 -12.01 -6.70
N PRO A 633 28.49 -11.49 -6.68
CA PRO A 633 28.84 -10.09 -6.38
C PRO A 633 28.39 -9.12 -7.47
N LEU A 634 27.93 -7.94 -7.06
CA LEU A 634 27.45 -6.91 -7.96
C LEU A 634 28.34 -5.67 -7.87
N ARG A 635 28.79 -5.14 -9.00
CA ARG A 635 29.45 -3.85 -9.05
C ARG A 635 28.40 -2.74 -9.00
N LEU A 636 28.51 -1.87 -7.99
CA LEU A 636 27.60 -0.78 -7.75
C LEU A 636 28.23 0.55 -8.16
N ARG A 637 27.44 1.39 -8.80
CA ARG A 637 27.72 2.82 -8.96
C ARG A 637 26.60 3.60 -8.30
N VAL A 638 26.96 4.50 -7.42
CA VAL A 638 26.00 5.40 -6.75
C VAL A 638 26.42 6.83 -7.02
N ARG A 639 25.56 7.61 -7.67
CA ARG A 639 25.81 9.04 -7.85
C ARG A 639 25.60 9.77 -6.54
N LEU A 640 26.60 10.55 -6.16
CA LEU A 640 26.63 11.31 -4.91
C LEU A 640 27.19 12.70 -5.19
N PRO A 641 26.65 13.76 -4.55
CA PRO A 641 27.19 15.11 -4.72
C PRO A 641 28.63 15.25 -4.20
N HIS A 642 28.99 14.53 -3.15
CA HIS A 642 30.30 14.56 -2.52
C HIS A 642 30.84 13.16 -2.22
N ALA A 643 32.15 13.05 -2.02
CA ALA A 643 32.80 11.81 -1.61
C ALA A 643 32.26 11.36 -0.24
N PRO A 644 31.77 10.14 -0.10
CA PRO A 644 31.26 9.65 1.18
C PRO A 644 32.41 9.43 2.17
N ALA A 645 32.19 9.77 3.45
CA ALA A 645 33.10 9.42 4.52
C ALA A 645 33.18 7.90 4.77
N SER A 646 32.05 7.23 4.61
CA SER A 646 31.98 5.77 4.65
C SER A 646 30.72 5.26 3.94
N VAL A 647 30.80 4.03 3.42
CA VAL A 647 29.65 3.25 2.92
C VAL A 647 29.61 1.94 3.70
N THR A 648 28.52 1.70 4.40
CA THR A 648 28.36 0.52 5.27
C THR A 648 27.17 -0.31 4.79
N LEU A 649 27.36 -1.61 4.67
CA LEU A 649 26.31 -2.58 4.33
C LEU A 649 25.60 -3.01 5.61
N GLU A 650 24.35 -2.62 5.74
CA GLU A 650 23.47 -2.96 6.87
C GLU A 650 22.49 -4.07 6.48
N PRO A 651 22.07 -4.95 7.40
CA PRO A 651 22.27 -4.90 8.84
C PRO A 651 23.59 -5.52 9.35
N GLN A 652 24.51 -5.93 8.46
CA GLN A 652 25.75 -6.61 8.84
C GLN A 652 26.77 -5.66 9.48
N GLY A 653 26.67 -4.34 9.24
CA GLY A 653 27.63 -3.36 9.70
C GLY A 653 28.98 -3.42 8.95
N THR A 654 29.03 -4.06 7.78
CA THR A 654 30.25 -4.25 7.00
C THR A 654 30.58 -2.98 6.22
N VAL A 655 31.76 -2.40 6.44
CA VAL A 655 32.25 -1.28 5.64
C VAL A 655 32.68 -1.79 4.27
N LEU A 656 32.10 -1.21 3.23
CA LEU A 656 32.44 -1.53 1.85
C LEU A 656 33.60 -0.66 1.37
N SER A 657 34.59 -1.29 0.78
CA SER A 657 35.66 -0.59 0.06
C SER A 657 35.12 -0.09 -1.29
N GLY A 658 35.49 1.13 -1.67
CA GLY A 658 35.09 1.72 -2.94
C GLY A 658 35.88 2.97 -3.26
N ALA A 659 35.74 3.45 -4.49
CA ALA A 659 36.40 4.65 -4.97
C ALA A 659 35.34 5.71 -5.37
N TYR A 660 35.57 6.96 -5.01
CA TYR A 660 34.76 8.08 -5.49
C TYR A 660 35.50 8.85 -6.59
N LYS A 661 34.86 8.97 -7.75
CA LYS A 661 35.43 9.72 -8.87
C LYS A 661 34.29 10.29 -9.73
N ALA A 662 34.44 11.54 -10.14
CA ALA A 662 33.52 12.22 -11.08
C ALA A 662 32.04 12.20 -10.63
N GLY A 663 31.77 12.36 -9.32
CA GLY A 663 30.40 12.38 -8.81
C GLY A 663 29.79 10.99 -8.55
N GLU A 664 30.58 9.91 -8.67
CA GLU A 664 30.15 8.54 -8.45
C GLU A 664 31.01 7.81 -7.42
N TRP A 665 30.38 7.17 -6.47
CA TRP A 665 31.01 6.14 -5.65
C TRP A 665 30.85 4.78 -6.34
N ARG A 666 31.91 4.00 -6.41
CA ARG A 666 31.95 2.68 -7.04
C ARG A 666 32.47 1.67 -6.05
N GLY A 667 31.76 0.59 -5.85
CA GLY A 667 32.13 -0.49 -4.93
C GLY A 667 31.50 -1.82 -5.34
N VAL A 668 31.75 -2.84 -4.53
CA VAL A 668 31.22 -4.20 -4.78
C VAL A 668 30.30 -4.57 -3.63
N LEU A 669 29.09 -4.96 -3.95
CA LEU A 669 28.17 -5.67 -3.06
C LEU A 669 28.54 -7.17 -3.12
N PRO A 670 28.97 -7.78 -2.01
CA PRO A 670 29.43 -9.17 -2.03
C PRO A 670 28.33 -10.15 -2.45
N ASP A 671 27.19 -10.05 -1.80
CA ASP A 671 25.97 -10.77 -2.13
C ASP A 671 24.74 -10.08 -1.53
N LEU A 672 23.56 -10.38 -2.07
CA LEU A 672 22.29 -9.94 -1.58
C LEU A 672 21.33 -11.14 -1.54
N HIS A 673 20.75 -11.41 -0.35
CA HIS A 673 19.70 -12.41 -0.24
C HIS A 673 18.33 -11.78 -0.50
N ILE A 674 17.71 -11.13 0.48
CA ILE A 674 16.40 -10.48 0.33
C ILE A 674 16.55 -8.96 0.32
N HIS A 675 17.19 -8.40 1.35
CA HIS A 675 17.23 -6.95 1.55
C HIS A 675 18.50 -6.52 2.28
N ALA A 676 19.19 -5.57 1.70
CA ALA A 676 20.34 -4.88 2.30
C ALA A 676 20.16 -3.36 2.20
N ILE A 677 20.87 -2.63 3.01
CA ILE A 677 20.85 -1.16 3.04
C ILE A 677 22.29 -0.67 2.95
N LEU A 678 22.61 0.11 1.93
CA LEU A 678 23.87 0.88 1.92
C LEU A 678 23.63 2.16 2.71
N ARG A 679 24.26 2.27 3.85
CA ARG A 679 24.29 3.47 4.66
C ARG A 679 25.48 4.32 4.25
N ILE A 680 25.22 5.49 3.69
CA ILE A 680 26.21 6.40 3.12
C ILE A 680 26.29 7.62 4.03
N ALA A 681 27.43 7.84 4.64
CA ALA A 681 27.69 8.94 5.54
C ALA A 681 28.55 10.02 4.87
N GLY A 682 28.22 11.30 5.14
CA GLY A 682 29.05 12.44 4.71
C GLY A 682 29.03 12.73 3.20
N ALA A 683 27.95 12.35 2.51
CA ALA A 683 27.80 12.59 1.07
C ALA A 683 26.74 13.66 0.72
N GLU A 684 26.17 14.37 1.71
CA GLU A 684 25.16 15.42 1.52
C GLU A 684 25.72 16.71 0.91
#